data_066e801a1ec96eac04c244738cb4e6c9
#
_entry.id   066e801a1ec96eac04c244738cb4e6c9
#
_cell.length_a   1.000
_cell.length_b   1.000
_cell.length_c   1.000
_cell.angle_alpha   90.00
_cell.angle_beta   90.00
_cell.angle_gamma   90.00
#
_symmetry.space_group_name_H-M   'P 1'
#
loop_
_entity.id
_entity.type
_entity.pdbx_description
1 polymer ?
#
loop_
_entity_poly.entity_id
_entity_poly.type
_entity_poly.pdbx_seq_one_letter_code
_entity_poly.pdbx_strand_id
1 'polypeptide(L)'
;MTHYTKKRIETVSNSFRKNALSVAISALSTTLAGVRDGLKGGVYVTLIAGQVVAPVAWAELPTGLTNVQGGTVDAGAGNNATSATYDVTGSRVSADWTSFGISYGSSVTFNQQNTNAILVNQVTGNSLSNIAGQLNANGHIILVNPNGVTLAGTSAINVNSLAVAGFSGGGDLADFLDGTIDNLDLGSGSGVITIQDGANLSGIDQGVVLVGGSVLNGADITVSDFIGMGAGTNGAVTFDSNGIVSFEVSGNVGSAIGLNGISSTGALEAQQIFLTARNASAIYNNAINLEGTATASSINIDGDTVRLGAEVTLNGVSASLDIDNDGSAVTELTIGNSASIDFGTDGQAMAVASKVTIENGNTTLNNAQLTGADNEITLGTADFSITSVNNLNLANGALEGSAGTDTFEVTGAALTANAISVTNAASGINAGDGVDVLTVNDTNSTLTGTDNEIATANYAFSSVETVDLADNALTGTANADTFDVTGANALTSADIDFTNVSSVDAGNGADQLNTTEATLVAGTNEALTSNNISFTDIESADLGDGTLTGTANADAFDVTGANAITSAGIDFTNVEVVNADDGADQVSTDGADASLFAELGSAVDYALETLGITFRETENADLNGGTLAGSSEADSFEVTGTTLTANEISVTNAASAIDAGTGDDAITVNDTNSTLTGTDNELNTANYQFTSIESADLTTKALTGTANADAFDVTGANELTSAGIDFTNVASVDANDGDDQLNTSAAVLEAGTNEALTSSNISFTDIESADLSDGILTGTSNADTFDVTGANSLTSAGINFSNVAAVNADDGVDQVNTDGADASLFAELGSAVDYA
;
A
#
# COMPACT_ATOMS: atom_id res chain seq x y z
N MET A 1 47.20 14.68 -14.15
CA MET A 1 47.73 13.40 -13.60
C MET A 1 48.52 12.59 -14.64
N THR A 2 49.02 13.18 -15.69
CA THR A 2 49.63 12.45 -16.82
C THR A 2 51.14 12.75 -16.95
N HIS A 3 51.72 13.50 -16.03
CA HIS A 3 53.16 13.90 -16.07
C HIS A 3 54.03 13.27 -14.98
N TYR A 4 53.44 12.62 -13.98
CA TYR A 4 54.20 12.01 -12.88
C TYR A 4 54.56 10.54 -13.09
N THR A 5 53.83 9.84 -13.97
CA THR A 5 54.02 8.43 -14.24
C THR A 5 55.16 8.17 -15.26
N LYS A 6 55.44 9.11 -16.14
CA LYS A 6 56.48 8.97 -17.17
C LYS A 6 57.90 9.11 -16.63
N LYS A 7 58.08 9.86 -15.57
CA LYS A 7 59.42 10.13 -14.97
C LYS A 7 59.92 9.01 -14.04
N ARG A 8 58.99 8.10 -13.58
CA ARG A 8 59.35 6.97 -12.70
C ARG A 8 59.74 5.72 -13.52
N ILE A 9 59.25 5.63 -14.75
CA ILE A 9 59.57 4.51 -15.66
C ILE A 9 60.96 4.69 -16.30
N GLU A 10 61.39 5.96 -16.55
CA GLU A 10 62.71 6.23 -17.12
C GLU A 10 63.86 6.08 -16.12
N THR A 11 63.59 6.18 -14.82
CA THR A 11 64.65 6.04 -13.78
C THR A 11 64.91 4.59 -13.40
N VAL A 12 63.95 3.67 -13.70
CA VAL A 12 64.20 2.22 -13.43
C VAL A 12 64.80 1.51 -14.65
N SER A 13 64.71 2.09 -15.86
CA SER A 13 65.22 1.51 -17.11
C SER A 13 66.76 1.58 -17.24
N ASN A 14 67.43 2.36 -16.41
CA ASN A 14 68.91 2.52 -16.53
C ASN A 14 69.74 1.69 -15.57
N SER A 15 69.18 0.83 -14.73
CA SER A 15 69.86 0.07 -13.70
C SER A 15 69.96 -1.43 -13.92
N PHE A 16 69.37 -2.00 -14.94
CA PHE A 16 69.39 -3.48 -15.17
C PHE A 16 69.83 -3.81 -16.57
N ARG A 17 70.96 -4.50 -16.66
CA ARG A 17 71.54 -4.99 -17.91
C ARG A 17 70.59 -6.03 -18.59
N LYS A 18 70.27 -5.69 -19.81
CA LYS A 18 69.54 -6.48 -20.84
C LYS A 18 69.76 -8.00 -20.82
N ASN A 19 68.72 -8.80 -20.83
CA ASN A 19 68.38 -9.78 -21.82
C ASN A 19 67.25 -10.75 -21.49
N ALA A 20 66.63 -10.71 -20.31
CA ALA A 20 65.53 -11.60 -19.97
C ALA A 20 64.21 -10.87 -19.68
N LEU A 21 64.25 -9.56 -19.39
CA LEU A 21 63.06 -8.78 -19.00
C LEU A 21 62.28 -8.19 -20.22
N SER A 22 62.93 -8.08 -21.40
CA SER A 22 62.34 -7.45 -22.57
C SER A 22 61.32 -8.35 -23.29
N VAL A 23 61.38 -9.69 -23.17
CA VAL A 23 60.45 -10.63 -23.81
C VAL A 23 59.19 -10.76 -22.98
N ALA A 24 59.29 -10.74 -21.68
CA ALA A 24 58.11 -10.83 -20.77
C ALA A 24 57.28 -9.51 -20.78
N ILE A 25 57.95 -8.34 -20.88
CA ILE A 25 57.27 -7.05 -20.97
C ILE A 25 56.59 -6.86 -22.32
N SER A 26 57.17 -7.42 -23.42
CA SER A 26 56.57 -7.38 -24.75
C SER A 26 55.31 -8.25 -24.88
N ALA A 27 55.24 -9.40 -24.20
CA ALA A 27 54.06 -10.24 -24.14
C ALA A 27 52.92 -9.61 -23.29
N LEU A 28 53.26 -8.91 -22.23
CA LEU A 28 52.30 -8.23 -21.37
C LEU A 28 51.70 -6.99 -22.04
N SER A 29 52.47 -6.26 -22.90
CA SER A 29 51.97 -5.07 -23.58
C SER A 29 51.04 -5.37 -24.76
N THR A 30 51.10 -6.56 -25.34
CA THR A 30 50.21 -6.98 -26.41
C THR A 30 48.88 -7.50 -25.91
N THR A 31 48.80 -8.01 -24.66
CA THR A 31 47.56 -8.49 -24.03
C THR A 31 46.77 -7.30 -23.46
N LEU A 32 47.43 -6.25 -23.00
CA LEU A 32 46.74 -5.06 -22.46
C LEU A 32 46.20 -4.09 -23.54
N ALA A 33 46.63 -4.19 -24.80
CA ALA A 33 46.14 -3.33 -25.87
C ALA A 33 44.72 -3.75 -26.35
N GLY A 34 44.28 -4.98 -26.07
CA GLY A 34 42.96 -5.48 -26.46
C GLY A 34 41.83 -5.25 -25.46
N VAL A 35 42.16 -4.78 -24.24
CA VAL A 35 41.18 -4.70 -23.13
C VAL A 35 40.67 -3.26 -22.92
N ARG A 36 41.04 -2.30 -23.79
CA ARG A 36 40.76 -0.85 -23.54
C ARG A 36 39.35 -0.37 -23.84
N ASP A 37 38.51 -1.12 -24.50
CA ASP A 37 37.20 -0.63 -24.99
C ASP A 37 35.97 -1.38 -24.39
N GLY A 38 36.10 -2.20 -23.36
CA GLY A 38 35.00 -3.01 -22.81
C GLY A 38 34.66 -2.84 -21.32
N LEU A 39 35.38 -2.03 -20.55
CA LEU A 39 35.23 -1.98 -19.09
C LEU A 39 34.50 -0.70 -18.61
N LYS A 40 33.16 -0.75 -18.64
CA LYS A 40 32.27 0.02 -17.74
C LYS A 40 31.53 -0.97 -16.84
N GLY A 41 32.13 -1.35 -15.76
CA GLY A 41 31.61 -2.25 -14.73
C GLY A 41 32.79 -2.86 -13.99
N GLY A 42 32.83 -2.70 -12.68
CA GLY A 42 33.97 -3.11 -11.87
C GLY A 42 34.26 -4.61 -11.95
N VAL A 43 35.23 -4.95 -12.76
CA VAL A 43 35.86 -6.27 -12.72
C VAL A 43 37.13 -6.11 -11.90
N TYR A 44 37.15 -6.70 -10.73
CA TYR A 44 38.36 -6.86 -9.97
C TYR A 44 39.22 -7.96 -10.65
N VAL A 45 40.26 -7.56 -11.37
CA VAL A 45 41.30 -8.52 -11.80
C VAL A 45 42.17 -8.83 -10.59
N THR A 46 41.97 -9.97 -9.99
CA THR A 46 42.83 -10.49 -8.94
C THR A 46 44.16 -10.89 -9.56
N LEU A 47 45.17 -10.07 -9.46
CA LEU A 47 46.54 -10.48 -9.75
C LEU A 47 46.97 -11.41 -8.61
N ILE A 48 46.89 -12.71 -8.82
CA ILE A 48 47.62 -13.66 -8.02
C ILE A 48 49.10 -13.39 -8.28
N ALA A 49 49.81 -12.85 -7.26
CA ALA A 49 51.25 -12.75 -7.29
C ALA A 49 51.83 -14.16 -7.21
N GLY A 50 51.77 -14.87 -8.33
CA GLY A 50 52.54 -16.09 -8.46
C GLY A 50 54.03 -15.73 -8.36
N GLN A 51 54.70 -16.19 -7.34
CA GLN A 51 56.17 -16.19 -7.34
C GLN A 51 56.60 -17.05 -8.54
N VAL A 52 57.09 -16.38 -9.62
CA VAL A 52 57.84 -17.07 -10.62
C VAL A 52 59.20 -17.45 -9.96
N VAL A 53 59.24 -18.57 -9.29
CA VAL A 53 60.49 -19.21 -8.94
C VAL A 53 61.00 -19.81 -10.24
N ALA A 54 62.05 -19.21 -10.81
CA ALA A 54 62.81 -19.84 -11.89
C ALA A 54 63.28 -21.23 -11.35
N PRO A 55 63.08 -22.32 -12.12
CA PRO A 55 63.52 -23.62 -11.69
C PRO A 55 65.03 -23.65 -11.64
N VAL A 56 65.59 -23.55 -10.45
CA VAL A 56 66.97 -24.08 -10.24
C VAL A 56 66.79 -25.61 -10.14
N ALA A 57 67.07 -26.27 -11.23
CA ALA A 57 66.97 -27.73 -11.34
C ALA A 57 68.09 -28.34 -10.44
N TRP A 58 67.77 -28.49 -9.19
CA TRP A 58 68.41 -29.45 -8.32
C TRP A 58 67.46 -30.61 -8.14
N ALA A 59 67.84 -31.81 -8.43
CA ALA A 59 67.04 -33.02 -8.13
C ALA A 59 66.86 -33.04 -6.60
N GLU A 60 65.67 -32.62 -6.14
CA GLU A 60 65.32 -32.69 -4.71
C GLU A 60 64.46 -33.93 -4.49
N LEU A 61 64.91 -34.72 -3.59
CA LEU A 61 64.20 -35.88 -3.01
C LEU A 61 64.13 -35.68 -1.51
N PRO A 62 63.22 -36.33 -0.76
CA PRO A 62 63.15 -36.25 0.69
C PRO A 62 64.50 -36.55 1.34
N THR A 63 64.92 -35.74 2.33
CA THR A 63 66.16 -35.83 2.97
C THR A 63 66.07 -35.94 4.51
N GLY A 64 67.12 -36.51 5.13
CA GLY A 64 67.25 -36.50 6.58
C GLY A 64 66.20 -37.35 7.30
N LEU A 65 65.94 -38.53 6.77
CA LEU A 65 64.99 -39.49 7.42
C LEU A 65 65.48 -39.83 8.81
N THR A 66 64.67 -39.59 9.79
CA THR A 66 64.94 -39.85 11.22
C THR A 66 63.70 -40.29 11.96
N ASN A 67 63.80 -40.67 13.19
CA ASN A 67 62.74 -40.95 14.16
C ASN A 67 61.57 -41.78 13.56
N VAL A 68 61.91 -42.92 12.95
CA VAL A 68 60.87 -43.86 12.46
C VAL A 68 60.22 -44.57 13.61
N GLN A 69 58.88 -44.58 13.69
CA GLN A 69 58.10 -45.20 14.75
C GLN A 69 56.98 -46.08 14.16
N GLY A 70 56.50 -47.08 14.88
CA GLY A 70 55.39 -47.96 14.45
C GLY A 70 55.81 -49.03 13.44
N GLY A 71 57.06 -48.98 12.95
CA GLY A 71 57.59 -49.89 11.94
C GLY A 71 58.95 -49.50 11.43
N THR A 72 59.28 -49.79 10.14
CA THR A 72 60.49 -49.34 9.47
C THR A 72 60.18 -48.63 8.18
N VAL A 73 61.09 -47.74 7.80
CA VAL A 73 61.16 -47.11 6.48
C VAL A 73 62.54 -47.22 5.95
N ASP A 74 62.76 -48.27 5.18
CA ASP A 74 64.08 -48.65 4.70
C ASP A 74 64.29 -48.23 3.22
N ALA A 75 65.48 -47.73 2.90
CA ALA A 75 65.83 -47.40 1.55
C ALA A 75 65.84 -48.67 0.68
N GLY A 76 64.96 -48.67 -0.35
CA GLY A 76 64.90 -49.77 -1.32
C GLY A 76 66.05 -49.81 -2.29
N ALA A 77 66.19 -50.92 -2.99
CA ALA A 77 67.20 -51.07 -4.02
C ALA A 77 66.98 -50.18 -5.24
N GLY A 78 68.05 -49.50 -5.74
CA GLY A 78 67.99 -48.76 -6.98
C GLY A 78 67.75 -47.26 -6.83
N ASN A 79 67.81 -46.73 -5.60
CA ASN A 79 67.74 -45.30 -5.35
C ASN A 79 68.87 -44.55 -6.04
N ASN A 80 68.54 -43.40 -6.63
CA ASN A 80 69.43 -42.54 -7.35
C ASN A 80 69.10 -41.06 -7.19
N ALA A 81 69.70 -40.12 -7.88
CA ALA A 81 69.45 -38.71 -7.71
C ALA A 81 68.03 -38.25 -8.09
N THR A 82 67.24 -39.05 -8.85
CA THR A 82 65.93 -38.74 -9.35
C THR A 82 64.84 -39.75 -8.99
N SER A 83 65.22 -40.87 -8.30
CA SER A 83 64.27 -41.88 -7.88
C SER A 83 64.67 -42.45 -6.51
N ALA A 84 63.73 -42.40 -5.60
CA ALA A 84 63.88 -43.00 -4.28
C ALA A 84 62.69 -43.96 -4.02
N THR A 85 63.04 -45.19 -3.60
CA THR A 85 62.09 -46.19 -3.18
C THR A 85 62.34 -46.48 -1.71
N TYR A 86 61.25 -46.57 -0.92
CA TYR A 86 61.30 -46.92 0.49
C TYR A 86 60.38 -48.09 0.74
N ASP A 87 60.88 -49.13 1.35
CA ASP A 87 60.13 -50.28 1.81
C ASP A 87 59.63 -50.01 3.24
N VAL A 88 58.33 -50.01 3.44
CA VAL A 88 57.65 -49.63 4.70
C VAL A 88 57.02 -50.86 5.32
N THR A 89 57.48 -51.24 6.55
CA THR A 89 56.90 -52.33 7.31
C THR A 89 56.18 -51.81 8.54
N GLY A 90 54.98 -52.28 8.77
CA GLY A 90 54.07 -51.80 9.81
C GLY A 90 52.75 -51.35 9.19
N SER A 91 51.66 -51.48 9.97
CA SER A 91 50.34 -51.03 9.53
C SER A 91 50.13 -49.51 9.66
N ARG A 92 50.81 -48.91 10.66
CA ARG A 92 50.82 -47.46 10.92
C ARG A 92 52.26 -47.07 11.26
N VAL A 93 52.89 -46.30 10.44
CA VAL A 93 54.27 -45.90 10.56
C VAL A 93 54.41 -44.41 10.48
N SER A 94 55.27 -43.80 11.30
CA SER A 94 55.68 -42.41 11.20
C SER A 94 57.15 -42.28 10.88
N ALA A 95 57.51 -41.27 10.08
CA ALA A 95 58.90 -40.96 9.72
C ALA A 95 59.10 -39.45 9.71
N ASP A 96 60.18 -38.98 10.38
CA ASP A 96 60.57 -37.56 10.37
C ASP A 96 61.59 -37.33 9.25
N TRP A 97 61.38 -36.23 8.53
CA TRP A 97 62.21 -35.78 7.44
C TRP A 97 62.73 -34.36 7.69
N THR A 98 64.00 -34.07 7.34
CA THR A 98 64.50 -32.70 7.36
C THR A 98 63.90 -31.88 6.27
N SER A 99 63.67 -32.47 5.09
CA SER A 99 62.92 -31.85 3.97
C SER A 99 62.17 -32.94 3.20
N PHE A 100 61.00 -32.58 2.65
CA PHE A 100 60.21 -33.48 1.83
C PHE A 100 59.80 -32.75 0.55
N GLY A 101 60.66 -32.80 -0.47
CA GLY A 101 60.41 -32.24 -1.81
C GLY A 101 60.62 -33.33 -2.87
N ILE A 102 59.95 -33.22 -4.02
CA ILE A 102 60.13 -34.09 -5.18
C ILE A 102 60.23 -33.19 -6.42
N SER A 103 61.42 -33.05 -6.99
CA SER A 103 61.62 -32.21 -8.20
C SER A 103 60.97 -32.82 -9.42
N TYR A 104 60.65 -31.96 -10.40
CA TYR A 104 60.19 -32.38 -11.71
C TYR A 104 61.07 -33.45 -12.35
N GLY A 105 60.45 -34.50 -12.83
CA GLY A 105 61.15 -35.65 -13.41
C GLY A 105 61.74 -36.62 -12.38
N SER A 106 61.55 -36.38 -11.10
CA SER A 106 61.91 -37.27 -10.02
C SER A 106 60.71 -38.04 -9.47
N SER A 107 60.96 -39.19 -8.81
CA SER A 107 59.93 -40.03 -8.21
C SER A 107 60.34 -40.51 -6.80
N VAL A 108 59.33 -40.57 -5.93
CA VAL A 108 59.37 -41.20 -4.65
C VAL A 108 58.35 -42.31 -4.59
N THR A 109 58.72 -43.50 -4.17
CA THR A 109 57.80 -44.64 -4.01
C THR A 109 57.90 -45.23 -2.61
N PHE A 110 56.76 -45.36 -1.94
CA PHE A 110 56.66 -46.10 -0.67
C PHE A 110 55.94 -47.43 -0.90
N ASN A 111 56.69 -48.53 -0.71
CA ASN A 111 56.13 -49.87 -0.76
C ASN A 111 55.63 -50.23 0.66
N GLN A 112 54.39 -50.00 0.94
CA GLN A 112 53.76 -50.29 2.24
C GLN A 112 53.32 -51.74 2.32
N GLN A 113 53.08 -52.22 3.53
CA GLN A 113 52.75 -53.63 3.80
C GLN A 113 51.45 -54.08 3.08
N ASN A 114 50.49 -53.22 2.94
CA ASN A 114 49.21 -53.43 2.22
C ASN A 114 48.56 -52.09 1.89
N THR A 115 47.41 -52.11 1.22
CA THR A 115 46.67 -50.90 0.78
C THR A 115 46.08 -50.07 1.90
N ASN A 116 45.91 -50.71 3.10
CA ASN A 116 45.36 -50.02 4.29
C ASN A 116 46.44 -49.52 5.26
N ALA A 117 47.73 -49.74 4.93
CA ALA A 117 48.80 -49.23 5.71
C ALA A 117 48.94 -47.73 5.62
N ILE A 118 49.21 -47.04 6.71
CA ILE A 118 49.30 -45.59 6.82
C ILE A 118 50.78 -45.21 7.09
N LEU A 119 51.27 -44.25 6.29
CA LEU A 119 52.61 -43.65 6.51
C LEU A 119 52.45 -42.17 6.80
N VAL A 120 52.82 -41.73 7.99
CA VAL A 120 52.88 -40.33 8.42
C VAL A 120 54.27 -39.77 8.13
N ASN A 121 54.43 -38.86 7.22
CA ASN A 121 55.67 -38.18 6.88
C ASN A 121 55.64 -36.77 7.52
N GLN A 122 56.49 -36.56 8.56
CA GLN A 122 56.58 -35.28 9.25
C GLN A 122 57.84 -34.54 8.84
N VAL A 123 57.68 -33.26 8.39
CA VAL A 123 58.83 -32.42 8.05
C VAL A 123 59.24 -31.60 9.29
N THR A 124 60.44 -31.83 9.77
CA THR A 124 60.99 -31.17 10.96
C THR A 124 61.89 -29.97 10.62
N GLY A 125 62.26 -29.78 9.34
CA GLY A 125 63.05 -28.65 8.90
C GLY A 125 62.17 -27.42 8.60
N ASN A 126 62.78 -26.35 8.12
CA ASN A 126 62.13 -25.03 7.91
C ASN A 126 61.81 -24.76 6.43
N SER A 127 61.74 -25.79 5.58
CA SER A 127 61.49 -25.64 4.15
C SER A 127 60.08 -26.07 3.78
N LEU A 128 59.46 -25.33 2.85
CA LEU A 128 58.23 -25.71 2.18
C LEU A 128 58.44 -27.07 1.46
N SER A 129 57.50 -27.97 1.53
CA SER A 129 57.45 -29.17 0.69
C SER A 129 56.94 -28.86 -0.69
N ASN A 130 57.79 -28.93 -1.72
CA ASN A 130 57.38 -28.75 -3.12
C ASN A 130 57.42 -30.11 -3.83
N ILE A 131 56.26 -30.60 -4.22
CA ILE A 131 56.11 -31.85 -4.94
C ILE A 131 55.84 -31.53 -6.42
N ALA A 132 56.85 -31.54 -7.26
CA ALA A 132 56.77 -31.30 -8.68
C ALA A 132 56.99 -32.59 -9.51
N GLY A 133 57.35 -33.67 -8.89
CA GLY A 133 57.55 -35.01 -9.47
C GLY A 133 56.48 -36.01 -9.04
N GLN A 134 56.85 -37.30 -9.04
CA GLN A 134 55.90 -38.39 -8.73
C GLN A 134 55.98 -38.81 -7.28
N LEU A 135 54.83 -38.91 -6.61
CA LEU A 135 54.69 -39.55 -5.31
C LEU A 135 53.83 -40.80 -5.46
N ASN A 136 54.39 -41.97 -5.20
CA ASN A 136 53.73 -43.26 -5.36
C ASN A 136 53.67 -43.97 -4.02
N ALA A 137 52.53 -44.58 -3.69
CA ALA A 137 52.39 -45.49 -2.58
C ALA A 137 51.22 -46.45 -2.82
N ASN A 138 51.31 -47.65 -2.29
CA ASN A 138 50.15 -48.57 -2.35
C ASN A 138 49.22 -48.44 -1.14
N GLY A 139 49.49 -47.60 -0.17
CA GLY A 139 48.68 -47.33 1.02
C GLY A 139 48.37 -45.84 1.15
N HIS A 140 48.02 -45.42 2.36
CA HIS A 140 47.65 -44.05 2.71
C HIS A 140 48.92 -43.24 3.05
N ILE A 141 49.04 -42.05 2.53
CA ILE A 141 50.11 -41.09 2.79
C ILE A 141 49.58 -39.87 3.54
N ILE A 142 50.19 -39.54 4.64
CA ILE A 142 50.02 -38.29 5.37
C ILE A 142 51.33 -37.50 5.26
N LEU A 143 51.25 -36.25 4.78
CA LEU A 143 52.40 -35.35 4.73
C LEU A 143 52.12 -34.11 5.59
N VAL A 144 52.88 -33.95 6.64
CA VAL A 144 52.72 -32.85 7.62
C VAL A 144 53.92 -31.93 7.51
N ASN A 145 53.72 -30.65 7.16
CA ASN A 145 54.77 -29.65 7.13
C ASN A 145 54.27 -28.28 7.60
N PRO A 146 54.68 -27.75 8.74
CA PRO A 146 54.27 -26.45 9.25
C PRO A 146 54.66 -25.26 8.35
N ASN A 147 55.62 -25.46 7.43
CA ASN A 147 55.99 -24.43 6.46
C ASN A 147 55.12 -24.43 5.19
N GLY A 148 54.14 -25.37 5.09
CA GLY A 148 53.25 -25.56 3.96
C GLY A 148 53.70 -26.63 2.97
N VAL A 149 52.81 -26.97 2.05
CA VAL A 149 53.01 -27.96 0.99
C VAL A 149 52.46 -27.43 -0.33
N THR A 150 53.23 -27.56 -1.40
CA THR A 150 52.81 -27.27 -2.75
C THR A 150 52.86 -28.54 -3.60
N LEU A 151 51.71 -28.96 -4.16
CA LEU A 151 51.67 -29.91 -5.27
C LEU A 151 51.73 -29.10 -6.57
N ALA A 152 52.88 -29.11 -7.23
CA ALA A 152 53.07 -28.30 -8.43
C ALA A 152 52.26 -28.85 -9.61
N GLY A 153 51.96 -28.04 -10.61
CA GLY A 153 51.20 -28.43 -11.81
C GLY A 153 51.82 -29.55 -12.63
N THR A 154 53.01 -29.99 -12.28
CA THR A 154 53.69 -31.15 -12.91
C THR A 154 53.75 -32.39 -12.05
N SER A 155 53.18 -32.29 -10.83
CA SER A 155 53.13 -33.42 -9.91
C SER A 155 52.22 -34.53 -10.38
N ALA A 156 52.52 -35.77 -10.01
CA ALA A 156 51.66 -36.94 -10.18
C ALA A 156 51.62 -37.72 -8.86
N ILE A 157 50.43 -37.81 -8.30
CA ILE A 157 50.20 -38.46 -7.02
C ILE A 157 49.43 -39.76 -7.26
N ASN A 158 50.00 -40.88 -6.86
CA ASN A 158 49.42 -42.22 -7.01
C ASN A 158 49.47 -42.91 -5.65
N VAL A 159 48.44 -42.77 -4.85
CA VAL A 159 48.36 -43.31 -3.49
C VAL A 159 46.93 -43.76 -3.20
N ASN A 160 46.72 -44.60 -2.17
CA ASN A 160 45.37 -45.01 -1.86
C ASN A 160 44.53 -43.87 -1.27
N SER A 161 45.05 -43.11 -0.30
CA SER A 161 44.52 -41.83 0.15
C SER A 161 45.63 -40.85 0.47
N LEU A 162 45.38 -39.58 0.37
CA LEU A 162 46.34 -38.50 0.66
C LEU A 162 45.80 -37.55 1.72
N ALA A 163 46.53 -37.36 2.81
CA ALA A 163 46.31 -36.22 3.71
C ALA A 163 47.53 -35.29 3.66
N VAL A 164 47.29 -33.99 3.47
CA VAL A 164 48.35 -32.96 3.49
C VAL A 164 48.03 -31.92 4.53
N ALA A 165 48.94 -31.70 5.47
CA ALA A 165 48.73 -30.79 6.59
C ALA A 165 49.81 -29.72 6.70
N GLY A 166 49.39 -28.45 6.83
CA GLY A 166 50.24 -27.29 7.12
C GLY A 166 50.52 -27.09 8.62
N PHE A 167 50.65 -28.16 9.38
CA PHE A 167 50.77 -28.16 10.84
C PHE A 167 52.08 -28.82 11.30
N SER A 168 52.31 -28.83 12.63
CA SER A 168 53.61 -29.27 13.22
C SER A 168 53.65 -30.73 13.70
N GLY A 169 52.57 -31.47 13.50
CA GLY A 169 52.40 -32.79 14.13
C GLY A 169 51.83 -32.70 15.57
N GLY A 170 50.95 -33.60 15.93
CA GLY A 170 50.23 -33.63 17.22
C GLY A 170 50.88 -34.51 18.28
N GLY A 171 50.24 -34.52 19.44
CA GLY A 171 50.79 -35.22 20.65
C GLY A 171 50.32 -36.64 20.82
N ASP A 172 49.42 -37.17 20.04
CA ASP A 172 48.79 -38.51 20.17
C ASP A 172 49.32 -39.53 19.17
N LEU A 173 50.43 -39.22 18.52
CA LEU A 173 51.04 -40.05 17.49
C LEU A 173 51.28 -41.49 17.94
N ALA A 174 51.73 -41.67 19.17
CA ALA A 174 52.06 -43.05 19.72
C ALA A 174 50.79 -43.91 19.83
N ASP A 175 49.67 -43.37 20.33
CA ASP A 175 48.37 -44.04 20.46
C ASP A 175 47.78 -44.33 19.10
N PHE A 176 47.96 -43.43 18.12
CA PHE A 176 47.59 -43.67 16.74
C PHE A 176 48.39 -44.80 16.08
N LEU A 177 49.72 -44.85 16.29
CA LEU A 177 50.60 -45.85 15.68
C LEU A 177 50.37 -47.26 16.25
N ASP A 178 50.00 -47.36 17.52
CA ASP A 178 49.72 -48.69 18.14
C ASP A 178 48.26 -49.14 17.90
N GLY A 179 47.43 -48.29 17.30
CA GLY A 179 46.04 -48.62 16.96
C GLY A 179 45.03 -48.40 18.10
N THR A 180 45.45 -47.75 19.18
CA THR A 180 44.55 -47.41 20.31
C THR A 180 43.51 -46.38 19.91
N ILE A 181 43.86 -45.47 18.99
CA ILE A 181 42.96 -44.48 18.42
C ILE A 181 43.05 -44.52 16.90
N ASP A 182 41.97 -44.13 16.23
CA ASP A 182 41.88 -43.98 14.78
C ASP A 182 41.93 -42.51 14.32
N ASN A 183 41.91 -41.58 15.25
CA ASN A 183 42.05 -40.13 14.99
C ASN A 183 43.52 -39.74 15.23
N LEU A 184 44.15 -39.16 14.22
CA LEU A 184 45.49 -38.59 14.29
C LEU A 184 45.41 -37.07 14.43
N ASP A 185 45.88 -36.54 15.56
CA ASP A 185 46.13 -35.11 15.73
C ASP A 185 47.29 -34.69 14.80
N LEU A 186 46.98 -33.78 13.87
CA LEU A 186 47.96 -33.22 12.93
C LEU A 186 48.75 -32.04 13.53
N GLY A 187 48.43 -31.66 14.78
CA GLY A 187 49.06 -30.57 15.49
C GLY A 187 48.58 -29.21 15.12
N SER A 188 49.45 -28.19 15.29
CA SER A 188 49.14 -26.80 15.08
C SER A 188 50.09 -26.12 14.11
N GLY A 189 49.60 -25.07 13.44
CA GLY A 189 50.39 -24.27 12.47
C GLY A 189 49.56 -23.41 11.59
N SER A 190 50.16 -22.79 10.60
CA SER A 190 49.50 -21.94 9.61
C SER A 190 50.12 -22.10 8.21
N GLY A 191 50.73 -23.26 7.95
CA GLY A 191 51.29 -23.56 6.63
C GLY A 191 50.21 -23.57 5.55
N VAL A 192 50.50 -22.99 4.38
CA VAL A 192 49.57 -22.97 3.24
C VAL A 192 49.70 -24.26 2.46
N ILE A 193 48.57 -24.84 2.12
CA ILE A 193 48.48 -25.95 1.18
C ILE A 193 48.07 -25.40 -0.19
N THR A 194 48.91 -25.67 -1.20
CA THR A 194 48.64 -25.23 -2.58
C THR A 194 48.69 -26.42 -3.52
N ILE A 195 47.61 -26.66 -4.23
CA ILE A 195 47.56 -27.58 -5.36
C ILE A 195 47.46 -26.72 -6.62
N GLN A 196 48.49 -26.72 -7.45
CA GLN A 196 48.53 -25.92 -8.66
C GLN A 196 47.70 -26.58 -9.78
N ASP A 197 47.14 -25.75 -10.65
CA ASP A 197 46.51 -26.20 -11.89
C ASP A 197 47.51 -27.11 -12.66
N GLY A 198 46.99 -28.23 -13.18
CA GLY A 198 47.76 -29.25 -13.88
C GLY A 198 48.39 -30.32 -12.98
N ALA A 199 48.33 -30.20 -11.65
CA ALA A 199 48.71 -31.30 -10.76
C ALA A 199 47.83 -32.53 -11.01
N ASN A 200 48.42 -33.68 -11.21
CA ASN A 200 47.69 -34.92 -11.50
C ASN A 200 47.46 -35.73 -10.21
N LEU A 201 46.21 -35.70 -9.75
CA LEU A 201 45.75 -36.43 -8.56
C LEU A 201 44.88 -37.64 -8.95
N SER A 202 44.71 -37.94 -10.23
CA SER A 202 43.86 -39.07 -10.71
C SER A 202 44.32 -40.45 -10.27
N GLY A 203 45.48 -40.57 -9.67
CA GLY A 203 46.01 -41.80 -9.09
C GLY A 203 45.69 -41.94 -7.59
N ILE A 204 44.84 -41.10 -7.01
CA ILE A 204 44.37 -41.25 -5.64
C ILE A 204 43.02 -41.96 -5.69
N ASP A 205 42.93 -43.10 -5.01
CA ASP A 205 41.76 -43.97 -5.14
C ASP A 205 40.61 -43.59 -4.22
N GLN A 206 40.84 -43.39 -2.91
CA GLN A 206 39.79 -43.32 -1.90
C GLN A 206 39.49 -41.90 -1.42
N GLY A 207 40.51 -41.18 -0.92
CA GLY A 207 40.24 -39.89 -0.34
C GLY A 207 41.42 -38.90 -0.30
N VAL A 208 41.05 -37.63 -0.25
CA VAL A 208 42.00 -36.51 -0.13
C VAL A 208 41.59 -35.60 1.01
N VAL A 209 42.51 -35.29 1.93
CA VAL A 209 42.36 -34.26 2.95
C VAL A 209 43.51 -33.24 2.85
N LEU A 210 43.11 -31.98 2.74
CA LEU A 210 44.00 -30.84 2.66
C LEU A 210 43.70 -29.87 3.80
N VAL A 211 44.61 -29.74 4.78
CA VAL A 211 44.34 -28.91 5.96
C VAL A 211 45.53 -27.98 6.25
N GLY A 212 45.26 -26.74 6.56
CA GLY A 212 46.30 -25.76 6.85
C GLY A 212 45.79 -24.39 7.24
N GLY A 213 46.62 -23.38 7.31
CA GLY A 213 46.21 -22.01 7.53
C GLY A 213 45.40 -21.43 6.36
N SER A 214 45.64 -21.95 5.15
CA SER A 214 44.88 -21.71 3.94
C SER A 214 45.02 -22.88 2.98
N VAL A 215 44.00 -23.22 2.22
CA VAL A 215 44.01 -24.26 1.19
C VAL A 215 43.63 -23.69 -0.15
N LEU A 216 44.52 -23.80 -1.11
CA LEU A 216 44.33 -23.28 -2.48
C LEU A 216 44.41 -24.46 -3.45
N ASN A 217 43.30 -24.85 -4.03
CA ASN A 217 43.22 -25.92 -4.99
C ASN A 217 42.94 -25.39 -6.40
N GLY A 218 43.85 -25.60 -7.35
CA GLY A 218 43.70 -25.33 -8.75
C GLY A 218 43.52 -26.53 -9.65
N ALA A 219 43.67 -27.75 -9.10
CA ALA A 219 43.63 -28.99 -9.85
C ALA A 219 42.32 -29.75 -9.65
N ASP A 220 41.98 -30.59 -10.62
CA ASP A 220 40.86 -31.53 -10.49
C ASP A 220 41.18 -32.63 -9.51
N ILE A 221 40.30 -32.93 -8.58
CA ILE A 221 40.39 -34.01 -7.60
C ILE A 221 39.18 -34.93 -7.79
N THR A 222 39.42 -36.14 -8.25
CA THR A 222 38.38 -37.19 -8.40
C THR A 222 38.80 -38.39 -7.57
N VAL A 223 38.01 -38.72 -6.55
CA VAL A 223 38.23 -39.86 -5.64
C VAL A 223 36.90 -40.58 -5.39
N SER A 224 37.00 -41.87 -4.92
CA SER A 224 35.74 -42.65 -4.74
C SER A 224 34.95 -42.22 -3.50
N ASP A 225 35.58 -41.79 -2.42
CA ASP A 225 34.90 -41.66 -1.12
C ASP A 225 34.87 -40.21 -0.60
N PHE A 226 36.04 -39.62 -0.32
CA PHE A 226 36.10 -38.43 0.53
C PHE A 226 37.04 -37.33 0.04
N ILE A 227 36.53 -36.10 -0.07
CA ILE A 227 37.37 -34.89 -0.21
C ILE A 227 37.13 -34.00 1.01
N GLY A 228 38.16 -33.68 1.75
CA GLY A 228 38.16 -32.72 2.85
C GLY A 228 39.16 -31.60 2.62
N MET A 229 38.69 -30.34 2.75
CA MET A 229 39.56 -29.16 2.78
C MET A 229 39.27 -28.36 4.04
N GLY A 230 40.34 -28.06 4.80
CA GLY A 230 40.19 -27.36 6.06
C GLY A 230 41.18 -26.20 6.22
N ALA A 231 40.66 -25.02 6.58
CA ALA A 231 41.43 -23.85 6.95
C ALA A 231 41.30 -23.58 8.46
N GLY A 232 42.37 -23.66 9.19
CA GLY A 232 42.41 -23.45 10.65
C GLY A 232 43.84 -23.45 11.18
N THR A 233 44.00 -23.39 12.50
CA THR A 233 45.34 -23.43 13.13
C THR A 233 45.69 -24.79 13.74
N ASN A 234 44.72 -25.70 13.86
CA ASN A 234 44.90 -27.06 14.30
C ASN A 234 44.04 -28.00 13.44
N GLY A 235 44.42 -29.25 13.34
CA GLY A 235 43.64 -30.23 12.61
C GLY A 235 43.90 -31.66 13.05
N ALA A 236 42.92 -32.51 12.74
CA ALA A 236 42.98 -33.96 12.96
C ALA A 236 42.40 -34.71 11.76
N VAL A 237 42.77 -35.93 11.55
CA VAL A 237 42.25 -36.83 10.52
C VAL A 237 41.88 -38.17 11.13
N THR A 238 40.68 -38.66 10.81
CA THR A 238 40.21 -39.95 11.28
C THR A 238 40.24 -40.98 10.16
N PHE A 239 40.69 -42.17 10.46
CA PHE A 239 40.75 -43.28 9.54
C PHE A 239 39.86 -44.42 10.00
N ASP A 240 39.33 -45.17 9.06
CA ASP A 240 38.76 -46.49 9.28
C ASP A 240 39.56 -47.58 8.55
N SER A 241 39.00 -48.79 8.40
CA SER A 241 39.64 -49.88 7.67
C SER A 241 39.84 -49.63 6.17
N ASN A 242 39.16 -48.66 5.63
CA ASN A 242 39.12 -48.38 4.19
C ASN A 242 39.84 -47.10 3.81
N GLY A 243 40.11 -46.20 4.73
CA GLY A 243 40.83 -44.97 4.44
C GLY A 243 40.43 -43.78 5.33
N ILE A 244 40.45 -42.57 4.78
CA ILE A 244 40.06 -41.35 5.48
C ILE A 244 38.56 -41.23 5.47
N VAL A 245 37.96 -41.12 6.66
CA VAL A 245 36.49 -40.97 6.81
C VAL A 245 36.05 -39.60 7.33
N SER A 246 36.94 -38.88 8.00
CA SER A 246 36.62 -37.52 8.45
C SER A 246 37.89 -36.72 8.76
N PHE A 247 37.70 -35.41 8.86
CA PHE A 247 38.76 -34.53 9.39
C PHE A 247 38.12 -33.44 10.25
N GLU A 248 38.90 -32.86 11.11
CA GLU A 248 38.50 -31.70 11.90
C GLU A 248 39.55 -30.61 11.76
N VAL A 249 39.09 -29.36 11.70
CA VAL A 249 39.93 -28.18 11.87
C VAL A 249 39.39 -27.31 12.98
N SER A 250 40.30 -26.76 13.76
CA SER A 250 39.93 -25.88 14.87
C SER A 250 40.93 -24.74 15.01
N GLY A 251 40.57 -23.76 15.85
CA GLY A 251 41.40 -22.61 16.08
C GLY A 251 41.40 -21.63 14.91
N ASN A 252 41.08 -20.40 15.20
CA ASN A 252 40.94 -19.35 14.19
C ASN A 252 42.31 -18.89 13.67
N VAL A 253 42.43 -18.76 12.35
CA VAL A 253 43.58 -18.13 11.72
C VAL A 253 43.54 -16.63 12.07
N GLY A 254 44.55 -16.17 12.80
CA GLY A 254 44.56 -14.80 13.36
C GLY A 254 45.03 -13.70 12.41
N SER A 255 45.59 -14.06 11.24
CA SER A 255 46.01 -13.12 10.19
C SER A 255 45.91 -13.77 8.82
N ALA A 256 45.48 -13.02 7.82
CA ALA A 256 45.37 -13.52 6.46
C ALA A 256 46.69 -14.00 5.89
N ILE A 257 46.72 -15.25 5.42
CA ILE A 257 47.87 -15.88 4.79
C ILE A 257 47.67 -15.91 3.25
N GLY A 258 46.42 -15.75 2.82
CA GLY A 258 46.00 -15.69 1.42
C GLY A 258 44.79 -14.78 1.25
N LEU A 259 44.15 -14.80 0.10
CA LEU A 259 42.90 -14.05 -0.17
C LEU A 259 41.65 -14.74 0.42
N ASN A 260 41.70 -16.08 0.50
CA ASN A 260 40.62 -16.91 1.01
C ASN A 260 41.18 -17.94 2.01
N GLY A 261 40.36 -18.43 2.92
CA GLY A 261 40.70 -19.57 3.77
C GLY A 261 40.82 -20.84 2.94
N ILE A 262 39.74 -21.16 2.21
CA ILE A 262 39.71 -22.20 1.19
C ILE A 262 39.38 -21.58 -0.15
N SER A 263 40.09 -21.95 -1.22
CA SER A 263 39.72 -21.61 -2.58
C SER A 263 39.90 -22.83 -3.48
N SER A 264 38.87 -23.27 -4.18
CA SER A 264 38.95 -24.35 -5.16
C SER A 264 38.45 -23.84 -6.52
N THR A 265 39.33 -23.85 -7.50
CA THR A 265 39.03 -23.55 -8.91
C THR A 265 39.09 -24.82 -9.78
N GLY A 266 39.63 -25.91 -9.30
CA GLY A 266 39.59 -27.25 -9.90
C GLY A 266 38.31 -27.97 -9.57
N ALA A 267 37.90 -28.93 -10.40
CA ALA A 267 36.75 -29.77 -10.17
C ALA A 267 36.98 -30.72 -8.97
N LEU A 268 35.93 -30.90 -8.14
CA LEU A 268 35.91 -31.83 -7.02
C LEU A 268 34.82 -32.90 -7.30
N GLU A 269 35.22 -34.18 -7.24
CA GLU A 269 34.32 -35.30 -7.44
C GLU A 269 34.59 -36.40 -6.40
N ALA A 270 33.58 -36.69 -5.56
CA ALA A 270 33.69 -37.71 -4.52
C ALA A 270 32.28 -38.18 -4.12
N GLN A 271 32.19 -39.16 -3.20
CA GLN A 271 30.94 -39.47 -2.53
C GLN A 271 30.60 -38.36 -1.51
N GLN A 272 31.60 -37.86 -0.79
CA GLN A 272 31.43 -36.80 0.21
C GLN A 272 32.47 -35.70 0.02
N ILE A 273 32.04 -34.44 0.09
CA ILE A 273 32.90 -33.26 0.06
C ILE A 273 32.64 -32.43 1.31
N PHE A 274 33.69 -32.11 2.04
CA PHE A 274 33.63 -31.22 3.20
C PHE A 274 34.64 -30.07 3.05
N LEU A 275 34.13 -28.84 3.14
CA LEU A 275 34.92 -27.62 3.12
C LEU A 275 34.68 -26.88 4.43
N THR A 276 35.69 -26.81 5.29
CA THR A 276 35.57 -26.20 6.64
C THR A 276 36.63 -25.14 6.86
N ALA A 277 36.22 -23.88 7.12
CA ALA A 277 37.14 -22.79 7.38
C ALA A 277 36.88 -22.12 8.73
N ARG A 278 37.86 -22.17 9.62
CA ARG A 278 37.85 -21.49 10.93
C ARG A 278 38.69 -20.21 10.83
N ASN A 279 38.04 -19.08 10.75
CA ASN A 279 38.68 -17.78 10.58
C ASN A 279 38.30 -16.82 11.69
N ALA A 280 39.17 -15.89 12.06
CA ALA A 280 38.70 -14.67 12.71
C ALA A 280 37.96 -13.84 11.68
N SER A 281 36.76 -13.35 12.03
CA SER A 281 35.91 -12.57 11.11
C SER A 281 36.73 -11.48 10.39
N ALA A 282 36.47 -11.33 9.08
CA ALA A 282 36.99 -10.29 8.20
C ALA A 282 38.47 -10.32 7.86
N ILE A 283 39.18 -11.44 8.06
CA ILE A 283 40.60 -11.57 7.63
C ILE A 283 40.76 -12.06 6.19
N TYR A 284 39.77 -12.75 5.66
CA TYR A 284 39.71 -13.20 4.26
C TYR A 284 38.60 -12.49 3.49
N ASN A 285 38.73 -12.42 2.15
CA ASN A 285 37.62 -11.97 1.31
C ASN A 285 36.42 -12.91 1.39
N ASN A 286 36.70 -14.23 1.35
CA ASN A 286 35.78 -15.31 1.67
C ASN A 286 36.51 -16.32 2.55
N ALA A 287 35.82 -16.88 3.53
CA ALA A 287 36.33 -18.03 4.26
C ALA A 287 36.49 -19.22 3.31
N ILE A 288 35.46 -19.44 2.49
CA ILE A 288 35.42 -20.49 1.47
C ILE A 288 35.00 -19.88 0.13
N ASN A 289 35.80 -20.13 -0.92
CA ASN A 289 35.54 -19.75 -2.28
C ASN A 289 35.60 -20.98 -3.20
N LEU A 290 34.44 -21.49 -3.62
CA LEU A 290 34.27 -22.62 -4.51
C LEU A 290 33.93 -22.11 -5.91
N GLU A 291 34.88 -22.17 -6.86
CA GLU A 291 34.77 -21.73 -8.24
C GLU A 291 34.83 -22.88 -9.27
N GLY A 292 35.42 -24.00 -8.93
CA GLY A 292 35.42 -25.24 -9.71
C GLY A 292 34.09 -26.00 -9.53
N THR A 293 33.83 -26.98 -10.40
CA THR A 293 32.64 -27.84 -10.22
C THR A 293 32.77 -28.73 -9.00
N ALA A 294 31.63 -29.03 -8.36
CA ALA A 294 31.60 -29.97 -7.24
C ALA A 294 30.48 -31.00 -7.47
N THR A 295 30.89 -32.30 -7.46
CA THR A 295 29.97 -33.42 -7.70
C THR A 295 30.05 -34.41 -6.55
N ALA A 296 28.98 -34.62 -5.81
CA ALA A 296 28.97 -35.58 -4.69
C ALA A 296 27.54 -36.00 -4.30
N SER A 297 27.43 -37.04 -3.47
CA SER A 297 26.16 -37.37 -2.79
C SER A 297 25.95 -36.52 -1.53
N SER A 298 27.03 -36.00 -0.92
CA SER A 298 26.94 -35.08 0.22
C SER A 298 28.03 -34.04 0.11
N ILE A 299 27.63 -32.75 0.17
CA ILE A 299 28.55 -31.60 0.20
C ILE A 299 28.23 -30.80 1.45
N ASN A 300 29.20 -30.60 2.31
CA ASN A 300 29.09 -29.79 3.51
C ASN A 300 30.10 -28.64 3.45
N ILE A 301 29.63 -27.42 3.62
CA ILE A 301 30.43 -26.20 3.57
C ILE A 301 30.21 -25.42 4.86
N ASP A 302 31.23 -25.36 5.69
CA ASP A 302 31.21 -24.76 7.02
C ASP A 302 32.23 -23.62 7.13
N GLY A 303 31.74 -22.37 7.17
CA GLY A 303 32.59 -21.19 7.23
C GLY A 303 31.82 -19.87 7.39
N ASP A 304 32.46 -18.82 7.89
CA ASP A 304 31.88 -17.54 8.22
C ASP A 304 31.36 -16.77 6.97
N THR A 305 32.12 -16.85 5.86
CA THR A 305 31.73 -16.25 4.58
C THR A 305 31.97 -17.23 3.45
N VAL A 306 30.92 -17.52 2.67
CA VAL A 306 30.96 -18.54 1.63
C VAL A 306 30.64 -17.91 0.28
N ARG A 307 31.46 -18.16 -0.74
CA ARG A 307 31.16 -17.86 -2.12
C ARG A 307 31.04 -19.14 -2.93
N LEU A 308 29.84 -19.38 -3.45
CA LEU A 308 29.53 -20.46 -4.38
C LEU A 308 29.55 -19.91 -5.81
N GLY A 309 30.62 -20.13 -6.54
CA GLY A 309 30.80 -19.71 -7.94
C GLY A 309 30.76 -20.87 -8.93
N ALA A 310 30.60 -22.09 -8.43
CA ALA A 310 30.69 -23.33 -9.19
C ALA A 310 29.33 -23.88 -9.61
N GLU A 311 29.35 -24.79 -10.57
CA GLU A 311 28.26 -25.74 -10.78
C GLU A 311 28.38 -26.87 -9.75
N VAL A 312 27.33 -27.09 -8.97
CA VAL A 312 27.21 -28.17 -7.99
C VAL A 312 26.27 -29.24 -8.55
N THR A 313 26.74 -30.49 -8.59
CA THR A 313 25.92 -31.64 -8.99
C THR A 313 25.72 -32.58 -7.81
N LEU A 314 24.48 -32.79 -7.40
CA LEU A 314 24.07 -33.69 -6.34
C LEU A 314 23.73 -35.06 -6.92
N ASN A 315 24.54 -36.07 -6.65
CA ASN A 315 24.38 -37.40 -7.21
C ASN A 315 23.82 -38.40 -6.17
N GLY A 316 22.69 -39.02 -6.48
CA GLY A 316 22.07 -40.07 -5.68
C GLY A 316 20.69 -39.68 -5.14
N VAL A 317 20.02 -40.69 -4.57
CA VAL A 317 18.73 -40.47 -3.90
C VAL A 317 18.98 -39.80 -2.54
N SER A 318 18.29 -38.68 -2.28
CA SER A 318 18.50 -37.88 -1.06
C SER A 318 19.92 -37.29 -0.93
N ALA A 319 20.52 -36.92 -2.04
CA ALA A 319 21.77 -36.18 -2.03
C ALA A 319 21.57 -34.77 -1.42
N SER A 320 22.60 -34.27 -0.74
CA SER A 320 22.45 -32.99 -0.02
C SER A 320 23.65 -32.05 -0.20
N LEU A 321 23.38 -30.76 -0.31
CA LEU A 321 24.30 -29.65 -0.09
C LEU A 321 23.86 -28.92 1.19
N ASP A 322 24.78 -28.81 2.14
CA ASP A 322 24.57 -28.09 3.39
C ASP A 322 25.60 -26.98 3.55
N ILE A 323 25.15 -25.75 3.77
CA ILE A 323 26.00 -24.56 3.92
C ILE A 323 25.66 -23.85 5.23
N ASP A 324 26.53 -23.95 6.21
CA ASP A 324 26.34 -23.26 7.49
C ASP A 324 27.69 -22.86 8.13
N ASN A 325 27.67 -22.40 9.37
CA ASN A 325 28.84 -22.15 10.20
C ASN A 325 28.63 -22.84 11.56
N ASP A 326 28.97 -24.12 11.64
CA ASP A 326 28.71 -24.98 12.81
C ASP A 326 27.23 -24.96 13.28
N GLY A 327 26.27 -25.01 12.34
CA GLY A 327 24.85 -24.93 12.66
C GLY A 327 24.38 -23.50 12.97
N SER A 328 25.21 -22.49 12.80
CA SER A 328 24.87 -21.06 12.87
C SER A 328 24.84 -20.47 11.47
N ALA A 329 24.18 -19.31 11.30
CA ALA A 329 24.16 -18.64 10.03
C ALA A 329 25.57 -18.18 9.61
N VAL A 330 25.97 -18.46 8.37
CA VAL A 330 27.11 -17.78 7.74
C VAL A 330 26.85 -16.28 7.69
N THR A 331 27.87 -15.45 7.85
CA THR A 331 27.70 -13.99 7.80
C THR A 331 27.24 -13.53 6.42
N GLU A 332 27.80 -14.11 5.35
CA GLU A 332 27.42 -13.83 3.98
C GLU A 332 27.59 -15.07 3.07
N LEU A 333 26.52 -15.45 2.37
CA LEU A 333 26.53 -16.39 1.27
C LEU A 333 26.48 -15.62 -0.05
N THR A 334 27.53 -15.70 -0.86
CA THR A 334 27.57 -15.12 -2.20
C THR A 334 27.35 -16.19 -3.26
N ILE A 335 26.33 -16.04 -4.08
CA ILE A 335 26.05 -16.87 -5.25
C ILE A 335 26.73 -16.22 -6.46
N GLY A 336 27.78 -16.84 -6.96
CA GLY A 336 28.57 -16.35 -8.10
C GLY A 336 27.78 -16.32 -9.40
N ASN A 337 28.25 -15.55 -10.37
CA ASN A 337 27.59 -15.37 -11.66
C ASN A 337 27.44 -16.65 -12.50
N SER A 338 28.27 -17.67 -12.23
CA SER A 338 28.25 -18.99 -12.90
C SER A 338 27.71 -20.10 -12.00
N ALA A 339 27.28 -19.77 -10.79
CA ALA A 339 26.78 -20.77 -9.85
C ALA A 339 25.46 -21.36 -10.33
N SER A 340 25.38 -22.67 -10.26
CA SER A 340 24.15 -23.44 -10.46
C SER A 340 24.19 -24.71 -9.62
N ILE A 341 23.03 -25.27 -9.30
CA ILE A 341 22.90 -26.50 -8.56
C ILE A 341 22.04 -27.45 -9.39
N ASP A 342 22.62 -28.59 -9.74
CA ASP A 342 21.88 -29.72 -10.32
C ASP A 342 21.48 -30.66 -9.17
N PHE A 343 20.23 -30.68 -8.84
CA PHE A 343 19.66 -31.45 -7.72
C PHE A 343 19.57 -32.97 -8.01
N GLY A 344 19.87 -33.39 -9.23
CA GLY A 344 19.77 -34.80 -9.61
C GLY A 344 18.33 -35.31 -9.52
N THR A 345 18.12 -36.48 -8.85
CA THR A 345 16.80 -37.10 -8.78
C THR A 345 15.96 -36.61 -7.60
N ASP A 346 16.54 -36.47 -6.44
CA ASP A 346 15.87 -36.08 -5.17
C ASP A 346 16.85 -35.30 -4.26
N GLY A 347 17.81 -34.58 -4.83
CA GLY A 347 18.79 -33.80 -4.08
C GLY A 347 18.18 -32.51 -3.53
N GLN A 348 18.69 -32.07 -2.40
CA GLN A 348 18.30 -30.82 -1.73
C GLN A 348 19.54 -30.01 -1.36
N ALA A 349 19.41 -28.69 -1.41
CA ALA A 349 20.41 -27.77 -0.90
C ALA A 349 19.81 -26.96 0.25
N MET A 350 20.55 -26.84 1.34
CA MET A 350 20.17 -26.02 2.50
C MET A 350 21.32 -25.09 2.86
N ALA A 351 20.97 -23.89 3.29
CA ALA A 351 21.93 -22.96 3.86
C ALA A 351 21.31 -22.21 5.04
N VAL A 352 22.15 -21.86 6.01
CA VAL A 352 21.81 -20.95 7.09
C VAL A 352 22.67 -19.71 6.92
N ALA A 353 22.10 -18.60 6.41
CA ALA A 353 22.86 -17.40 6.02
C ALA A 353 22.18 -16.11 6.43
N SER A 354 22.89 -15.20 7.10
CA SER A 354 22.35 -13.89 7.50
C SER A 354 22.25 -12.90 6.34
N LYS A 355 23.11 -13.04 5.34
CA LYS A 355 23.10 -12.22 4.13
C LYS A 355 23.31 -13.11 2.91
N VAL A 356 22.44 -12.93 1.92
CA VAL A 356 22.54 -13.61 0.63
C VAL A 356 22.77 -12.57 -0.47
N THR A 357 23.81 -12.76 -1.27
CA THR A 357 24.15 -11.87 -2.39
C THR A 357 24.27 -12.69 -3.66
N ILE A 358 23.47 -12.38 -4.68
CA ILE A 358 23.57 -12.99 -6.00
C ILE A 358 24.36 -12.04 -6.90
N GLU A 359 25.40 -12.55 -7.56
CA GLU A 359 26.22 -11.77 -8.48
C GLU A 359 25.48 -11.52 -9.79
N ASN A 360 25.66 -10.32 -10.35
CA ASN A 360 25.08 -9.94 -11.63
C ASN A 360 25.49 -10.93 -12.73
N GLY A 361 24.49 -11.37 -13.53
CA GLY A 361 24.68 -12.34 -14.60
C GLY A 361 24.33 -13.78 -14.23
N ASN A 362 24.07 -14.09 -12.98
CA ASN A 362 23.48 -15.37 -12.61
C ASN A 362 22.00 -15.37 -13.09
N THR A 363 21.62 -16.37 -13.89
CA THR A 363 20.27 -16.54 -14.41
C THR A 363 19.60 -17.83 -13.93
N THR A 364 20.29 -18.59 -13.10
CA THR A 364 19.84 -19.89 -12.62
C THR A 364 19.30 -19.82 -11.21
N LEU A 365 19.98 -19.08 -10.33
CA LEU A 365 19.67 -18.98 -8.91
C LEU A 365 19.31 -17.54 -8.48
N ASN A 366 18.97 -16.66 -9.43
CA ASN A 366 18.69 -15.26 -9.13
C ASN A 366 17.24 -14.98 -8.76
N ASN A 367 16.35 -15.95 -8.89
CA ASN A 367 14.96 -15.83 -8.44
C ASN A 367 14.82 -16.41 -7.04
N ALA A 368 14.11 -15.70 -6.18
CA ALA A 368 13.81 -16.15 -4.82
C ALA A 368 12.31 -16.28 -4.62
N GLN A 369 11.92 -17.29 -3.87
CA GLN A 369 10.56 -17.49 -3.40
C GLN A 369 10.56 -17.46 -1.86
N LEU A 370 9.61 -16.73 -1.28
CA LEU A 370 9.34 -16.76 0.17
C LEU A 370 8.73 -18.14 0.53
N THR A 371 8.97 -18.59 1.75
CA THR A 371 8.41 -19.87 2.24
C THR A 371 7.19 -19.68 3.13
N GLY A 372 6.80 -18.43 3.41
CA GLY A 372 5.75 -18.08 4.39
C GLY A 372 6.28 -17.99 5.83
N ALA A 373 7.55 -18.29 6.06
CA ALA A 373 8.22 -18.09 7.34
C ALA A 373 9.14 -16.86 7.27
N ASP A 374 9.29 -16.16 8.41
CA ASP A 374 10.20 -15.04 8.50
C ASP A 374 11.66 -15.48 8.28
N ASN A 375 12.41 -14.67 7.54
CA ASN A 375 13.83 -14.88 7.29
C ASN A 375 14.17 -16.19 6.54
N GLU A 376 13.23 -16.72 5.75
CA GLU A 376 13.43 -17.96 5.01
C GLU A 376 12.99 -17.81 3.54
N ILE A 377 13.85 -18.29 2.63
CA ILE A 377 13.63 -18.25 1.18
C ILE A 377 14.07 -19.56 0.52
N THR A 378 13.59 -19.78 -0.69
CA THR A 378 14.18 -20.73 -1.64
C THR A 378 14.74 -19.98 -2.85
N LEU A 379 15.82 -20.48 -3.45
CA LEU A 379 16.40 -19.94 -4.69
C LEU A 379 16.24 -20.92 -5.85
N GLY A 380 15.97 -20.35 -7.02
CA GLY A 380 15.88 -21.14 -8.25
C GLY A 380 14.63 -22.02 -8.30
N THR A 381 14.80 -23.33 -8.24
CA THR A 381 13.72 -24.31 -8.29
C THR A 381 13.39 -24.81 -6.91
N ALA A 382 12.88 -24.12 -5.98
CA ALA A 382 12.35 -24.54 -4.66
C ALA A 382 13.16 -25.57 -3.81
N ASP A 383 14.24 -26.14 -4.40
CA ASP A 383 15.06 -27.18 -3.76
C ASP A 383 16.31 -26.63 -3.05
N PHE A 384 16.57 -25.32 -3.16
CA PHE A 384 17.61 -24.64 -2.40
C PHE A 384 17.00 -23.72 -1.33
N SER A 385 16.79 -24.27 -0.14
CA SER A 385 16.25 -23.54 1.02
C SER A 385 17.35 -22.80 1.77
N ILE A 386 17.11 -21.54 2.14
CA ILE A 386 18.02 -20.73 2.94
C ILE A 386 17.25 -20.11 4.10
N THR A 387 17.71 -20.36 5.31
CA THR A 387 17.10 -19.86 6.56
C THR A 387 17.97 -18.78 7.22
N SER A 388 17.40 -18.04 8.15
CA SER A 388 18.04 -16.94 8.90
C SER A 388 18.48 -15.75 8.05
N VAL A 389 17.85 -15.55 6.88
CA VAL A 389 18.19 -14.49 5.93
C VAL A 389 17.65 -13.14 6.45
N ASN A 390 18.55 -12.20 6.73
CA ASN A 390 18.18 -10.82 7.08
C ASN A 390 18.33 -9.87 5.88
N ASN A 391 19.24 -10.19 4.96
CA ASN A 391 19.52 -9.36 3.78
C ASN A 391 19.65 -10.23 2.53
N LEU A 392 18.97 -9.87 1.48
CA LEU A 392 18.95 -10.56 0.18
C LEU A 392 19.22 -9.57 -0.96
N ASN A 393 20.21 -9.90 -1.81
CA ASN A 393 20.47 -9.16 -3.06
C ASN A 393 20.23 -10.08 -4.24
N LEU A 394 19.23 -9.78 -5.06
CA LEU A 394 18.76 -10.63 -6.17
C LEU A 394 19.36 -10.31 -7.54
N ALA A 395 20.22 -9.30 -7.68
CA ALA A 395 20.84 -8.94 -8.96
C ALA A 395 19.82 -8.79 -10.13
N ASN A 396 18.67 -8.15 -9.87
CA ASN A 396 17.49 -8.01 -10.74
C ASN A 396 16.71 -9.31 -11.00
N GLY A 397 16.88 -10.34 -10.19
CA GLY A 397 16.04 -11.53 -10.21
C GLY A 397 14.64 -11.27 -9.64
N ALA A 398 13.70 -12.18 -9.95
CA ALA A 398 12.35 -12.11 -9.41
C ALA A 398 12.31 -12.45 -7.92
N LEU A 399 11.39 -11.80 -7.20
CA LEU A 399 10.95 -12.19 -5.89
C LEU A 399 9.49 -12.66 -6.01
N GLU A 400 9.21 -13.85 -5.53
CA GLU A 400 7.87 -14.43 -5.49
C GLU A 400 7.49 -14.75 -4.04
N GLY A 401 6.24 -14.54 -3.69
CA GLY A 401 5.69 -14.95 -2.41
C GLY A 401 5.46 -16.46 -2.33
N SER A 402 4.98 -16.90 -1.21
CA SER A 402 4.66 -18.30 -0.92
C SER A 402 3.20 -18.63 -1.27
N ALA A 403 2.70 -19.76 -0.79
CA ALA A 403 1.27 -20.09 -0.81
C ALA A 403 0.55 -19.75 0.52
N GLY A 404 1.20 -19.05 1.41
CA GLY A 404 0.67 -18.58 2.69
C GLY A 404 0.72 -17.07 2.74
N THR A 405 0.32 -16.48 3.85
CA THR A 405 0.38 -15.04 4.06
C THR A 405 1.82 -14.54 4.06
N ASP A 406 2.13 -13.64 3.14
CA ASP A 406 3.41 -12.96 3.07
C ASP A 406 3.25 -11.46 3.42
N THR A 407 4.30 -10.86 3.93
CA THR A 407 4.33 -9.45 4.29
C THR A 407 5.40 -8.73 3.49
N PHE A 408 5.00 -7.64 2.85
CA PHE A 408 5.88 -6.77 2.09
C PHE A 408 5.82 -5.35 2.66
N GLU A 409 6.96 -4.72 2.79
CA GLU A 409 7.05 -3.32 3.20
C GLU A 409 7.93 -2.55 2.21
N VAL A 410 7.40 -1.45 1.68
CA VAL A 410 8.11 -0.54 0.77
C VAL A 410 8.30 0.80 1.46
N THR A 411 9.56 1.26 1.51
CA THR A 411 9.94 2.60 1.97
C THR A 411 10.87 3.21 0.93
N GLY A 412 10.34 4.05 0.05
CA GLY A 412 11.04 4.55 -1.12
C GLY A 412 11.48 3.44 -2.07
N ALA A 413 12.79 3.22 -2.19
CA ALA A 413 13.36 2.14 -2.98
C ALA A 413 13.73 0.91 -2.13
N ALA A 414 13.54 0.97 -0.81
CA ALA A 414 13.79 -0.16 0.07
C ALA A 414 12.58 -1.09 0.09
N LEU A 415 12.85 -2.38 0.01
CA LEU A 415 11.87 -3.46 0.08
C LEU A 415 12.24 -4.40 1.22
N THR A 416 11.27 -4.70 2.06
CA THR A 416 11.36 -5.77 3.06
C THR A 416 10.27 -6.80 2.74
N ALA A 417 10.60 -8.08 2.79
CA ALA A 417 9.67 -9.18 2.58
C ALA A 417 9.90 -10.24 3.65
N ASN A 418 8.86 -10.61 4.43
CA ASN A 418 8.94 -11.55 5.54
C ASN A 418 10.18 -11.31 6.41
N ALA A 419 10.36 -10.07 6.89
CA ALA A 419 11.49 -9.59 7.69
C ALA A 419 12.86 -9.57 6.97
N ILE A 420 12.93 -9.90 5.67
CA ILE A 420 14.15 -9.87 4.87
C ILE A 420 14.27 -8.52 4.16
N SER A 421 15.37 -7.80 4.35
CA SER A 421 15.70 -6.62 3.54
C SER A 421 16.18 -7.06 2.16
N VAL A 422 15.39 -6.73 1.12
CA VAL A 422 15.65 -7.14 -0.27
C VAL A 422 16.19 -5.97 -1.08
N THR A 423 17.25 -6.21 -1.84
CA THR A 423 17.87 -5.22 -2.74
C THR A 423 18.03 -5.79 -4.14
N ASN A 424 17.97 -4.90 -5.13
CA ASN A 424 18.13 -5.27 -6.54
C ASN A 424 17.18 -6.41 -6.98
N ALA A 425 15.95 -6.46 -6.44
CA ALA A 425 14.90 -7.30 -6.99
C ALA A 425 14.42 -6.71 -8.34
N ALA A 426 13.84 -7.54 -9.19
CA ALA A 426 13.06 -7.07 -10.33
C ALA A 426 11.89 -6.18 -9.82
N SER A 427 11.44 -5.25 -10.65
CA SER A 427 10.36 -4.34 -10.25
C SER A 427 8.99 -5.01 -10.14
N GLY A 428 8.77 -6.13 -10.80
CA GLY A 428 7.55 -6.94 -10.66
C GLY A 428 7.72 -7.96 -9.56
N ILE A 429 6.81 -7.95 -8.60
CA ILE A 429 6.77 -8.87 -7.45
C ILE A 429 5.41 -9.55 -7.47
N ASN A 430 5.40 -10.87 -7.46
CA ASN A 430 4.19 -11.66 -7.28
C ASN A 430 4.12 -12.06 -5.80
N ALA A 431 3.07 -11.65 -5.09
CA ALA A 431 2.93 -11.96 -3.67
C ALA A 431 2.57 -13.43 -3.41
N GLY A 432 2.06 -14.12 -4.41
CA GLY A 432 1.80 -15.57 -4.34
C GLY A 432 0.33 -15.91 -4.19
N ASP A 433 0.05 -17.07 -3.58
CA ASP A 433 -1.30 -17.42 -3.12
C ASP A 433 -1.40 -17.06 -1.63
N GLY A 434 -2.55 -16.64 -1.17
CA GLY A 434 -2.72 -16.38 0.28
C GLY A 434 -3.56 -15.15 0.54
N VAL A 435 -3.37 -14.56 1.69
CA VAL A 435 -3.86 -13.21 2.00
C VAL A 435 -2.62 -12.39 2.33
N ASP A 436 -2.10 -11.70 1.33
CA ASP A 436 -0.82 -11.03 1.39
C ASP A 436 -0.99 -9.56 1.75
N VAL A 437 -0.01 -9.05 2.50
CA VAL A 437 -0.06 -7.70 3.05
C VAL A 437 1.11 -6.88 2.53
N LEU A 438 0.78 -5.75 1.89
CA LEU A 438 1.76 -4.74 1.49
C LEU A 438 1.60 -3.48 2.35
N THR A 439 2.67 -3.02 2.96
CA THR A 439 2.74 -1.70 3.61
C THR A 439 3.57 -0.74 2.78
N VAL A 440 3.03 0.45 2.48
CA VAL A 440 3.71 1.49 1.69
C VAL A 440 3.88 2.75 2.54
N ASN A 441 5.12 3.01 3.03
CA ASN A 441 5.35 4.00 4.08
C ASN A 441 5.51 5.46 3.60
N ASP A 442 6.02 5.72 2.40
CA ASP A 442 6.44 7.09 2.02
C ASP A 442 6.23 7.43 0.54
N THR A 443 5.46 6.63 -0.19
CA THR A 443 5.13 6.87 -1.59
C THR A 443 3.66 6.59 -1.87
N ASN A 444 3.09 7.32 -2.82
CA ASN A 444 1.75 7.03 -3.32
C ASN A 444 1.75 5.72 -4.10
N SER A 445 0.60 5.08 -4.12
CA SER A 445 0.35 3.85 -4.88
C SER A 445 -0.65 4.11 -6.01
N THR A 446 -0.57 3.30 -7.06
CA THR A 446 -1.42 3.43 -8.25
C THR A 446 -2.02 2.08 -8.60
N LEU A 447 -3.33 2.03 -8.84
CA LEU A 447 -4.01 0.85 -9.38
C LEU A 447 -3.49 0.54 -10.79
N THR A 448 -3.38 -0.72 -11.15
CA THR A 448 -2.91 -1.13 -12.48
C THR A 448 -4.06 -1.39 -13.46
N GLY A 449 -5.29 -1.52 -12.96
CA GLY A 449 -6.47 -1.91 -13.72
C GLY A 449 -6.65 -3.42 -13.82
N THR A 450 -5.90 -4.18 -13.03
CA THR A 450 -6.04 -5.63 -12.84
C THR A 450 -6.31 -5.89 -11.36
N ASP A 451 -7.22 -6.80 -11.05
CA ASP A 451 -7.56 -7.16 -9.68
C ASP A 451 -6.33 -7.71 -8.93
N ASN A 452 -6.21 -7.37 -7.65
CA ASN A 452 -5.08 -7.74 -6.79
C ASN A 452 -3.71 -7.27 -7.30
N GLU A 453 -3.67 -6.21 -8.13
CA GLU A 453 -2.42 -5.61 -8.61
C GLU A 453 -2.31 -4.14 -8.24
N ILE A 454 -1.15 -3.76 -7.71
CA ILE A 454 -0.85 -2.37 -7.34
C ILE A 454 0.59 -1.99 -7.66
N ALA A 455 0.80 -0.77 -8.11
CA ALA A 455 2.11 -0.20 -8.36
C ALA A 455 2.47 0.84 -7.30
N THR A 456 3.70 0.77 -6.81
CA THR A 456 4.36 1.82 -6.04
C THR A 456 5.36 2.54 -6.93
N ALA A 457 6.06 3.55 -6.43
CA ALA A 457 7.05 4.28 -7.22
C ALA A 457 8.16 3.39 -7.83
N ASN A 458 8.49 2.26 -7.20
CA ASN A 458 9.62 1.42 -7.59
C ASN A 458 9.25 -0.03 -7.92
N TYR A 459 8.11 -0.51 -7.44
CA TYR A 459 7.70 -1.90 -7.57
C TYR A 459 6.25 -2.00 -8.04
N ALA A 460 5.94 -3.04 -8.79
CA ALA A 460 4.59 -3.46 -9.13
C ALA A 460 4.34 -4.82 -8.47
N PHE A 461 3.30 -4.88 -7.66
CA PHE A 461 2.88 -6.09 -6.96
C PHE A 461 1.66 -6.69 -7.65
N SER A 462 1.62 -8.02 -7.74
CA SER A 462 0.45 -8.79 -8.12
C SER A 462 0.09 -9.79 -7.03
N SER A 463 -1.16 -10.23 -7.01
CA SER A 463 -1.69 -11.13 -5.99
C SER A 463 -1.55 -10.58 -4.57
N VAL A 464 -1.95 -9.31 -4.36
CA VAL A 464 -1.96 -8.66 -3.03
C VAL A 464 -3.41 -8.37 -2.66
N GLU A 465 -3.85 -8.83 -1.51
CA GLU A 465 -5.23 -8.65 -1.04
C GLU A 465 -5.38 -7.50 -0.05
N THR A 466 -4.30 -7.12 0.64
CA THR A 466 -4.35 -6.06 1.64
C THR A 466 -3.19 -5.09 1.48
N VAL A 467 -3.51 -3.79 1.47
CA VAL A 467 -2.50 -2.73 1.37
C VAL A 467 -2.70 -1.69 2.48
N ASP A 468 -1.68 -1.49 3.28
CA ASP A 468 -1.58 -0.37 4.23
C ASP A 468 -0.81 0.77 3.57
N LEU A 469 -1.47 1.88 3.31
CA LEU A 469 -0.86 3.05 2.67
C LEU A 469 -0.16 4.00 3.64
N ALA A 470 -0.21 3.74 4.94
CA ALA A 470 0.47 4.55 5.96
C ALA A 470 0.23 6.06 5.78
N ASP A 471 -1.02 6.46 5.60
CA ASP A 471 -1.48 7.82 5.31
C ASP A 471 -0.98 8.41 3.96
N ASN A 472 -0.60 7.57 3.00
CA ASN A 472 -0.31 8.01 1.63
C ASN A 472 -1.55 7.97 0.73
N ALA A 473 -1.41 8.52 -0.48
CA ALA A 473 -2.49 8.58 -1.46
C ALA A 473 -2.54 7.33 -2.34
N LEU A 474 -3.76 7.00 -2.79
CA LEU A 474 -4.04 6.04 -3.85
C LEU A 474 -4.37 6.81 -5.13
N THR A 475 -3.83 6.38 -6.27
CA THR A 475 -4.20 6.88 -7.59
C THR A 475 -4.89 5.77 -8.37
N GLY A 476 -6.02 6.08 -8.96
CA GLY A 476 -6.76 5.21 -9.86
C GLY A 476 -6.09 5.05 -11.22
N THR A 477 -6.82 4.46 -12.16
CA THR A 477 -6.34 4.22 -13.52
C THR A 477 -6.82 5.31 -14.49
N ALA A 478 -6.72 5.06 -15.79
CA ALA A 478 -7.33 5.89 -16.82
C ALA A 478 -8.64 5.29 -17.37
N ASN A 479 -9.18 4.28 -16.71
CA ASN A 479 -10.46 3.63 -17.01
C ASN A 479 -11.38 3.81 -15.80
N ALA A 480 -12.63 3.43 -15.96
CA ALA A 480 -13.57 3.42 -14.86
C ALA A 480 -13.10 2.55 -13.69
N ASP A 481 -12.90 3.17 -12.54
CA ASP A 481 -12.53 2.52 -11.29
C ASP A 481 -13.70 2.56 -10.29
N THR A 482 -13.72 1.65 -9.35
CA THR A 482 -14.72 1.62 -8.28
C THR A 482 -14.01 1.61 -6.93
N PHE A 483 -14.45 2.48 -6.04
CA PHE A 483 -13.93 2.62 -4.69
C PHE A 483 -15.05 2.39 -3.69
N ASP A 484 -14.98 1.30 -2.93
CA ASP A 484 -15.96 0.95 -1.89
C ASP A 484 -15.42 1.36 -0.52
N VAL A 485 -15.96 2.42 0.08
CA VAL A 485 -15.55 2.86 1.42
C VAL A 485 -16.04 1.89 2.47
N THR A 486 -15.13 1.28 3.20
CA THR A 486 -15.41 0.26 4.22
C THR A 486 -15.32 0.78 5.65
N GLY A 487 -14.72 1.94 5.85
CA GLY A 487 -14.59 2.58 7.15
C GLY A 487 -13.66 3.81 7.14
N ALA A 488 -13.37 4.34 8.31
CA ALA A 488 -12.48 5.50 8.42
C ALA A 488 -11.08 5.20 7.85
N ASN A 489 -10.63 5.99 6.87
CA ASN A 489 -9.38 5.81 6.14
C ASN A 489 -9.23 4.42 5.47
N ALA A 490 -10.34 3.73 5.16
CA ALA A 490 -10.34 2.39 4.60
C ALA A 490 -11.33 2.24 3.44
N LEU A 491 -10.89 1.57 2.40
CA LEU A 491 -11.70 1.27 1.22
C LEU A 491 -11.25 -0.04 0.55
N THR A 492 -12.11 -0.58 -0.32
CA THR A 492 -11.76 -1.68 -1.22
C THR A 492 -11.81 -1.19 -2.66
N SER A 493 -10.85 -1.55 -3.48
CA SER A 493 -10.81 -1.30 -4.92
C SER A 493 -9.96 -2.34 -5.62
N ALA A 494 -10.33 -2.76 -6.83
CA ALA A 494 -9.61 -3.79 -7.60
C ALA A 494 -9.31 -5.06 -6.78
N ASP A 495 -10.29 -5.52 -5.98
CA ASP A 495 -10.21 -6.66 -5.05
C ASP A 495 -9.10 -6.54 -3.97
N ILE A 496 -8.62 -5.32 -3.69
CA ILE A 496 -7.64 -5.03 -2.64
C ILE A 496 -8.31 -4.25 -1.51
N ASP A 497 -8.09 -4.69 -0.27
CA ASP A 497 -8.49 -3.98 0.94
C ASP A 497 -7.41 -2.96 1.33
N PHE A 498 -7.73 -1.68 1.23
CA PHE A 498 -6.83 -0.57 1.59
C PHE A 498 -7.12 -0.04 2.99
N THR A 499 -6.08 0.23 3.74
CA THR A 499 -6.12 0.87 5.06
C THR A 499 -5.17 2.07 5.13
N ASN A 500 -5.45 2.98 6.07
CA ASN A 500 -4.67 4.21 6.26
C ASN A 500 -4.53 5.03 4.96
N VAL A 501 -5.64 5.13 4.22
CA VAL A 501 -5.73 5.92 2.98
C VAL A 501 -5.97 7.38 3.35
N SER A 502 -5.11 8.30 2.92
CA SER A 502 -5.34 9.75 3.14
C SER A 502 -6.18 10.38 2.04
N SER A 503 -5.95 9.99 0.80
CA SER A 503 -6.67 10.51 -0.36
C SER A 503 -6.66 9.53 -1.52
N VAL A 504 -7.65 9.70 -2.40
CA VAL A 504 -7.77 8.98 -3.68
C VAL A 504 -7.85 10.03 -4.78
N ASP A 505 -7.01 9.90 -5.79
CA ASP A 505 -7.12 10.53 -7.09
C ASP A 505 -7.63 9.45 -8.05
N ALA A 506 -8.92 9.49 -8.42
CA ALA A 506 -9.52 8.42 -9.22
C ALA A 506 -8.95 8.37 -10.65
N GLY A 507 -8.45 9.49 -11.14
CA GLY A 507 -7.76 9.58 -12.42
C GLY A 507 -8.66 10.06 -13.54
N ASN A 508 -8.60 9.41 -14.69
CA ASN A 508 -9.54 9.67 -15.77
C ASN A 508 -10.46 8.45 -15.91
N GLY A 509 -11.70 8.67 -16.16
CA GLY A 509 -12.57 7.52 -16.31
C GLY A 509 -14.03 7.92 -16.20
N ALA A 510 -14.84 6.99 -15.80
CA ALA A 510 -16.17 7.21 -15.24
C ALA A 510 -16.15 6.46 -13.90
N ASP A 511 -15.55 7.15 -12.93
CA ASP A 511 -15.16 6.55 -11.67
C ASP A 511 -16.30 6.63 -10.65
N GLN A 512 -16.44 5.57 -9.89
CA GLN A 512 -17.54 5.41 -8.94
C GLN A 512 -17.04 5.26 -7.51
N LEU A 513 -17.66 6.04 -6.62
CA LEU A 513 -17.51 5.89 -5.19
C LEU A 513 -18.78 5.23 -4.59
N ASN A 514 -18.60 4.21 -3.77
CA ASN A 514 -19.67 3.64 -2.95
C ASN A 514 -19.41 3.98 -1.48
N THR A 515 -20.35 4.67 -0.85
CA THR A 515 -20.23 5.11 0.54
C THR A 515 -21.61 5.36 1.17
N THR A 516 -21.68 5.61 2.46
CA THR A 516 -22.92 5.98 3.14
C THR A 516 -22.95 7.46 3.55
N GLU A 517 -21.86 8.18 3.40
CA GLU A 517 -21.77 9.61 3.69
C GLU A 517 -20.71 10.26 2.79
N ALA A 518 -21.02 11.43 2.27
CA ALA A 518 -20.12 12.22 1.47
C ALA A 518 -20.26 13.71 1.78
N THR A 519 -19.17 14.45 1.74
CA THR A 519 -19.14 15.90 1.88
C THR A 519 -18.45 16.51 0.67
N LEU A 520 -19.10 17.49 0.02
CA LEU A 520 -18.54 18.20 -1.14
C LEU A 520 -17.30 19.02 -0.74
N VAL A 521 -16.39 19.21 -1.66
CA VAL A 521 -15.21 20.06 -1.46
C VAL A 521 -15.44 21.44 -2.10
N ALA A 522 -15.37 22.48 -1.31
CA ALA A 522 -15.67 23.84 -1.73
C ALA A 522 -14.82 24.30 -2.92
N GLY A 523 -15.50 24.69 -4.00
CA GLY A 523 -14.88 25.27 -5.19
C GLY A 523 -14.13 24.28 -6.09
N THR A 524 -14.33 22.98 -5.92
CA THR A 524 -13.73 21.92 -6.72
C THR A 524 -14.82 21.00 -7.24
N ASN A 525 -14.86 20.78 -8.55
CA ASN A 525 -15.75 19.78 -9.14
C ASN A 525 -15.14 18.38 -9.02
N GLU A 526 -16.00 17.36 -9.06
CA GLU A 526 -15.59 15.95 -9.03
C GLU A 526 -14.72 15.61 -7.79
N ALA A 527 -14.96 16.34 -6.68
CA ALA A 527 -14.22 16.17 -5.44
C ALA A 527 -15.15 16.16 -4.22
N LEU A 528 -14.91 15.19 -3.36
CA LEU A 528 -15.62 15.02 -2.10
C LEU A 528 -14.75 14.39 -1.02
N THR A 529 -15.24 14.37 0.20
CA THR A 529 -14.62 13.63 1.31
C THR A 529 -15.60 12.62 1.85
N SER A 530 -15.12 11.45 2.22
CA SER A 530 -15.87 10.43 2.90
C SER A 530 -14.97 9.67 3.88
N ASN A 531 -15.44 9.43 5.09
CA ASN A 531 -14.74 8.63 6.09
C ASN A 531 -13.24 9.01 6.27
N ASN A 532 -12.95 10.30 6.33
CA ASN A 532 -11.62 10.92 6.40
C ASN A 532 -10.75 10.74 5.15
N ILE A 533 -11.26 10.20 4.06
CA ILE A 533 -10.56 10.09 2.77
C ILE A 533 -11.02 11.23 1.87
N SER A 534 -10.09 11.91 1.24
CA SER A 534 -10.36 12.93 0.22
C SER A 534 -10.31 12.29 -1.17
N PHE A 535 -11.39 12.44 -1.94
CA PHE A 535 -11.50 11.91 -3.30
C PHE A 535 -11.50 13.04 -4.30
N THR A 536 -10.82 12.85 -5.43
CA THR A 536 -10.83 13.75 -6.59
C THR A 536 -11.03 12.95 -7.87
N ASP A 537 -11.56 13.62 -8.90
CA ASP A 537 -11.86 13.04 -10.21
C ASP A 537 -12.84 11.84 -10.08
N ILE A 538 -13.93 12.06 -9.32
CA ILE A 538 -15.07 11.13 -9.16
C ILE A 538 -16.25 11.66 -9.95
N GLU A 539 -16.79 10.89 -10.88
CA GLU A 539 -17.96 11.26 -11.70
C GLU A 539 -19.27 10.75 -11.10
N SER A 540 -19.24 9.71 -10.32
CA SER A 540 -20.46 9.16 -9.71
C SER A 540 -20.23 8.65 -8.29
N ALA A 541 -21.28 8.78 -7.44
CA ALA A 541 -21.24 8.23 -6.09
C ALA A 541 -22.58 7.57 -5.73
N ASP A 542 -22.54 6.34 -5.22
CA ASP A 542 -23.66 5.63 -4.63
C ASP A 542 -23.60 5.76 -3.10
N LEU A 543 -24.60 6.45 -2.52
CA LEU A 543 -24.62 6.70 -1.08
C LEU A 543 -25.34 5.60 -0.28
N GLY A 544 -25.90 4.58 -0.91
CA GLY A 544 -26.52 3.45 -0.21
C GLY A 544 -27.62 3.87 0.76
N ASP A 545 -28.50 4.81 0.40
CA ASP A 545 -29.50 5.50 1.24
C ASP A 545 -28.85 6.34 2.36
N GLY A 546 -27.71 6.95 2.07
CA GLY A 546 -26.95 7.79 2.99
C GLY A 546 -27.11 9.27 2.79
N THR A 547 -26.16 10.03 3.37
CA THR A 547 -26.20 11.50 3.43
C THR A 547 -25.13 12.15 2.58
N LEU A 548 -25.53 13.15 1.78
CA LEU A 548 -24.64 14.12 1.15
C LEU A 548 -24.62 15.40 1.99
N THR A 549 -23.44 15.90 2.30
CA THR A 549 -23.27 17.21 2.93
C THR A 549 -22.68 18.20 1.93
N GLY A 550 -23.27 19.38 1.83
CA GLY A 550 -22.76 20.48 1.04
C GLY A 550 -21.51 21.13 1.61
N THR A 551 -21.26 22.36 1.18
CA THR A 551 -20.14 23.17 1.68
C THR A 551 -20.69 24.41 2.39
N ALA A 552 -19.83 25.19 3.06
CA ALA A 552 -20.22 26.48 3.61
C ALA A 552 -20.34 27.62 2.55
N ASN A 553 -20.43 27.30 1.28
CA ASN A 553 -20.68 28.24 0.20
C ASN A 553 -21.97 27.83 -0.52
N ALA A 554 -22.42 28.69 -1.42
CA ALA A 554 -23.59 28.39 -2.25
C ALA A 554 -23.36 27.13 -3.10
N ASP A 555 -24.13 26.09 -2.85
CA ASP A 555 -24.12 24.82 -3.56
C ASP A 555 -25.36 24.66 -4.44
N ALA A 556 -25.27 23.86 -5.47
CA ALA A 556 -26.37 23.56 -6.36
C ALA A 556 -26.59 22.03 -6.41
N PHE A 557 -27.83 21.64 -6.16
CA PHE A 557 -28.29 20.27 -6.18
C PHE A 557 -29.37 20.09 -7.23
N ASP A 558 -29.04 19.43 -8.34
CA ASP A 558 -29.99 19.16 -9.41
C ASP A 558 -30.57 17.76 -9.24
N VAL A 559 -31.86 17.66 -8.91
CA VAL A 559 -32.55 16.38 -8.75
C VAL A 559 -32.78 15.77 -10.13
N THR A 560 -32.22 14.61 -10.39
CA THR A 560 -32.29 13.92 -11.69
C THR A 560 -33.23 12.71 -11.70
N GLY A 561 -33.70 12.27 -10.54
CA GLY A 561 -34.60 11.16 -10.41
C GLY A 561 -34.88 10.79 -8.95
N ALA A 562 -35.57 9.68 -8.73
CA ALA A 562 -35.82 9.20 -7.37
C ALA A 562 -34.51 8.86 -6.68
N ASN A 563 -34.26 9.44 -5.50
CA ASN A 563 -33.04 9.31 -4.73
C ASN A 563 -31.74 9.62 -5.53
N ALA A 564 -31.82 10.48 -6.57
CA ALA A 564 -30.71 10.78 -7.45
C ALA A 564 -30.58 12.29 -7.70
N ILE A 565 -29.35 12.80 -7.57
CA ILE A 565 -29.03 14.22 -7.80
C ILE A 565 -27.68 14.34 -8.51
N THR A 566 -27.45 15.47 -9.15
CA THR A 566 -26.16 15.92 -9.61
C THR A 566 -25.73 17.15 -8.82
N SER A 567 -24.53 17.15 -8.29
CA SER A 567 -23.93 18.31 -7.62
C SER A 567 -22.42 18.32 -7.79
N ALA A 568 -21.82 19.49 -7.92
CA ALA A 568 -20.38 19.68 -8.11
C ALA A 568 -19.77 18.78 -9.23
N GLY A 569 -20.54 18.46 -10.27
CA GLY A 569 -20.13 17.61 -11.38
C GLY A 569 -20.24 16.10 -11.11
N ILE A 570 -20.71 15.69 -9.93
CA ILE A 570 -20.85 14.29 -9.52
C ILE A 570 -22.31 13.85 -9.59
N ASP A 571 -22.57 12.69 -10.18
CA ASP A 571 -23.87 12.03 -10.19
C ASP A 571 -24.04 11.16 -8.96
N PHE A 572 -24.88 11.58 -8.02
CA PHE A 572 -25.19 10.85 -6.80
C PHE A 572 -26.44 9.98 -6.96
N THR A 573 -26.39 8.75 -6.47
CA THR A 573 -27.52 7.82 -6.44
C THR A 573 -27.75 7.28 -5.02
N ASN A 574 -28.97 6.79 -4.76
CA ASN A 574 -29.37 6.27 -3.45
C ASN A 574 -29.11 7.28 -2.32
N VAL A 575 -29.45 8.56 -2.57
CA VAL A 575 -29.35 9.65 -1.60
C VAL A 575 -30.63 9.70 -0.80
N GLU A 576 -30.58 9.56 0.53
CA GLU A 576 -31.72 9.76 1.43
C GLU A 576 -31.80 11.21 1.91
N VAL A 577 -30.66 11.78 2.29
CA VAL A 577 -30.59 13.11 2.86
C VAL A 577 -29.51 13.95 2.19
N VAL A 578 -29.83 15.19 1.89
CA VAL A 578 -28.87 16.25 1.57
C VAL A 578 -28.91 17.28 2.70
N ASN A 579 -27.76 17.49 3.34
CA ASN A 579 -27.55 18.62 4.24
C ASN A 579 -26.75 19.69 3.48
N ALA A 580 -27.40 20.78 3.09
CA ALA A 580 -26.75 21.79 2.23
C ALA A 580 -25.66 22.58 2.96
N ASP A 581 -25.69 22.61 4.33
CA ASP A 581 -24.79 23.35 5.21
C ASP A 581 -25.01 24.87 5.14
N ASP A 582 -24.04 25.70 5.56
CA ASP A 582 -24.17 27.17 5.46
C ASP A 582 -24.05 27.60 3.98
N GLY A 583 -24.83 28.55 3.56
CA GLY A 583 -24.67 29.07 2.19
C GLY A 583 -25.86 29.84 1.68
N ALA A 584 -26.01 29.88 0.41
CA ALA A 584 -27.24 30.27 -0.31
C ALA A 584 -27.52 29.18 -1.35
N ASP A 585 -27.92 28.04 -0.84
CA ASP A 585 -27.96 26.77 -1.53
C ASP A 585 -29.23 26.62 -2.36
N GLN A 586 -29.11 25.96 -3.49
CA GLN A 586 -30.18 25.80 -4.46
C GLN A 586 -30.47 24.32 -4.74
N VAL A 587 -31.73 23.96 -4.61
CA VAL A 587 -32.29 22.71 -5.13
C VAL A 587 -33.05 22.98 -6.42
N SER A 588 -32.78 22.19 -7.46
CA SER A 588 -33.54 22.18 -8.72
C SER A 588 -34.22 20.82 -8.89
N THR A 589 -35.53 20.78 -9.02
CA THR A 589 -36.29 19.53 -9.03
C THR A 589 -36.57 18.96 -10.42
N ASP A 590 -36.18 19.64 -11.49
CA ASP A 590 -36.45 19.29 -12.89
C ASP A 590 -37.96 19.02 -13.17
N GLY A 591 -38.85 19.74 -12.46
CA GLY A 591 -40.28 19.63 -12.63
C GLY A 591 -40.96 18.55 -11.74
N ALA A 592 -40.26 17.96 -10.85
CA ALA A 592 -40.83 17.10 -9.82
C ALA A 592 -41.55 17.90 -8.72
N ASP A 593 -42.56 17.30 -8.12
CA ASP A 593 -43.27 17.86 -6.99
C ASP A 593 -42.38 17.87 -5.74
N ALA A 594 -42.52 18.90 -4.92
CA ALA A 594 -41.81 19.05 -3.67
C ALA A 594 -42.78 19.28 -2.51
N SER A 595 -42.38 18.91 -1.32
CA SER A 595 -43.11 19.20 -0.09
C SER A 595 -42.16 19.80 0.96
N LEU A 596 -42.70 20.70 1.78
CA LEU A 596 -41.99 21.19 2.96
C LEU A 596 -41.89 20.07 3.96
N PHE A 597 -40.71 19.96 4.61
CA PHE A 597 -40.44 18.91 5.58
C PHE A 597 -40.29 19.48 6.98
N ALA A 598 -41.01 18.94 7.94
CA ALA A 598 -40.92 19.33 9.34
C ALA A 598 -40.22 18.25 10.15
N GLU A 599 -39.07 18.55 10.76
CA GLU A 599 -38.41 17.66 11.70
C GLU A 599 -39.01 17.80 13.11
N LEU A 600 -39.43 16.68 13.70
CA LEU A 600 -39.90 16.65 15.08
C LEU A 600 -38.78 17.04 16.07
N GLY A 601 -38.83 18.27 16.55
CA GLY A 601 -38.07 18.73 17.73
C GLY A 601 -36.86 19.62 17.50
N SER A 602 -36.57 20.07 16.28
CA SER A 602 -35.66 21.19 16.00
C SER A 602 -36.37 22.20 15.09
N ALA A 603 -36.13 23.47 15.29
CA ALA A 603 -36.54 24.51 14.34
C ALA A 603 -35.56 24.42 13.15
N VAL A 604 -35.81 23.49 12.24
CA VAL A 604 -35.12 23.48 10.93
C VAL A 604 -36.05 24.19 9.96
N ASP A 605 -35.74 25.43 9.72
CA ASP A 605 -36.60 26.33 8.94
C ASP A 605 -36.39 26.18 7.43
N TYR A 606 -35.48 25.30 6.96
CA TYR A 606 -35.07 25.17 5.56
C TYR A 606 -35.03 23.71 5.10
N ALA A 607 -36.15 23.00 5.17
CA ALA A 607 -36.22 21.62 4.76
C ALA A 607 -37.26 21.37 3.68
N LEU A 608 -36.86 20.63 2.64
CA LEU A 608 -37.67 20.31 1.47
C LEU A 608 -37.51 18.81 1.15
N GLU A 609 -38.58 18.14 0.81
CA GLU A 609 -38.55 16.76 0.31
C GLU A 609 -39.02 16.71 -1.15
N THR A 610 -38.27 16.04 -1.99
CA THR A 610 -38.65 15.74 -3.37
C THR A 610 -38.07 14.41 -3.84
N LEU A 611 -38.88 13.62 -4.55
CA LEU A 611 -38.46 12.30 -5.11
C LEU A 611 -37.76 11.38 -4.12
N GLY A 612 -38.12 11.42 -2.82
CA GLY A 612 -37.57 10.58 -1.76
C GLY A 612 -36.28 11.12 -1.13
N ILE A 613 -35.87 12.34 -1.51
CA ILE A 613 -34.67 12.99 -0.93
C ILE A 613 -35.14 14.10 -0.01
N THR A 614 -34.65 14.13 1.21
CA THR A 614 -34.85 15.23 2.16
C THR A 614 -33.67 16.19 2.07
N PHE A 615 -33.96 17.43 1.67
CA PHE A 615 -33.01 18.54 1.67
C PHE A 615 -33.15 19.34 2.97
N ARG A 616 -32.07 19.68 3.62
CA ARG A 616 -31.98 20.49 4.82
C ARG A 616 -31.05 21.67 4.59
N GLU A 617 -31.34 22.78 5.29
CA GLU A 617 -30.52 23.99 5.22
C GLU A 617 -30.44 24.53 3.77
N THR A 618 -31.58 24.54 3.05
CA THR A 618 -31.68 24.98 1.65
C THR A 618 -32.44 26.29 1.56
N GLU A 619 -31.83 27.35 1.06
CA GLU A 619 -32.46 28.68 0.95
C GLU A 619 -33.23 28.89 -0.36
N ASN A 620 -32.91 28.13 -1.39
CA ASN A 620 -33.53 28.31 -2.70
C ASN A 620 -33.99 26.99 -3.31
N ALA A 621 -35.18 26.99 -3.87
CA ALA A 621 -35.73 25.86 -4.61
C ALA A 621 -36.26 26.30 -5.96
N ASP A 622 -35.82 25.69 -7.04
CA ASP A 622 -36.37 25.83 -8.37
C ASP A 622 -37.17 24.57 -8.72
N LEU A 623 -38.49 24.71 -8.71
CA LEU A 623 -39.39 23.58 -8.95
C LEU A 623 -39.65 23.30 -10.44
N ASN A 624 -39.19 24.20 -11.35
CA ASN A 624 -39.29 24.03 -12.79
C ASN A 624 -40.67 23.58 -13.29
N GLY A 625 -41.76 24.03 -12.63
CA GLY A 625 -43.13 23.70 -12.92
C GLY A 625 -43.75 22.58 -12.06
N GLY A 626 -43.01 22.00 -11.13
CA GLY A 626 -43.52 21.09 -10.12
C GLY A 626 -44.42 21.78 -9.10
N THR A 627 -45.30 21.04 -8.40
CA THR A 627 -46.12 21.54 -7.33
C THR A 627 -45.35 21.65 -6.02
N LEU A 628 -45.74 22.60 -5.17
CA LEU A 628 -45.29 22.68 -3.79
C LEU A 628 -46.41 22.24 -2.88
N ALA A 629 -46.11 21.40 -1.93
CA ALA A 629 -47.01 21.08 -0.83
C ALA A 629 -46.37 21.52 0.50
N GLY A 630 -47.18 21.96 1.46
CA GLY A 630 -46.77 22.20 2.84
C GLY A 630 -46.58 20.89 3.59
N SER A 631 -46.16 21.06 4.83
CA SER A 631 -45.94 19.93 5.75
C SER A 631 -47.21 19.56 6.54
N SER A 632 -47.06 18.82 7.63
CA SER A 632 -48.15 18.57 8.58
C SER A 632 -48.17 19.52 9.77
N GLU A 633 -47.24 20.41 9.88
CA GLU A 633 -47.09 21.44 10.90
C GLU A 633 -47.47 22.79 10.32
N ALA A 634 -47.46 23.83 11.13
CA ALA A 634 -47.77 25.19 10.69
C ALA A 634 -46.68 25.72 9.73
N ASP A 635 -47.09 26.00 8.49
CA ASP A 635 -46.22 26.52 7.45
C ASP A 635 -46.44 28.01 7.20
N SER A 636 -45.43 28.71 6.77
CA SER A 636 -45.49 30.12 6.43
C SER A 636 -45.17 30.34 4.95
N PHE A 637 -46.09 31.01 4.25
CA PHE A 637 -45.91 31.39 2.85
C PHE A 637 -45.88 32.90 2.69
N GLU A 638 -44.97 33.43 1.90
CA GLU A 638 -44.90 34.83 1.54
C GLU A 638 -44.91 34.99 0.04
N VAL A 639 -45.83 35.78 -0.49
CA VAL A 639 -45.92 36.06 -1.91
C VAL A 639 -45.63 37.52 -2.19
N THR A 640 -44.61 37.76 -3.05
CA THR A 640 -44.26 39.08 -3.55
C THR A 640 -44.18 39.04 -5.08
N GLY A 641 -45.22 39.44 -5.80
CA GLY A 641 -45.30 39.29 -7.25
C GLY A 641 -45.29 37.86 -7.70
N THR A 642 -44.21 37.45 -8.35
CA THR A 642 -43.97 36.08 -8.81
C THR A 642 -43.04 35.31 -7.86
N THR A 643 -42.53 35.96 -6.82
CA THR A 643 -41.68 35.32 -5.83
C THR A 643 -42.52 34.70 -4.75
N LEU A 644 -42.26 33.46 -4.46
CA LEU A 644 -42.80 32.68 -3.35
C LEU A 644 -41.70 32.35 -2.36
N THR A 645 -41.93 32.59 -1.09
CA THR A 645 -41.11 32.09 -0.01
C THR A 645 -41.95 31.16 0.83
N ALA A 646 -41.47 29.97 1.13
CA ALA A 646 -42.13 28.96 1.92
C ALA A 646 -41.18 28.48 3.03
N ASN A 647 -41.57 28.68 4.29
CA ASN A 647 -40.72 28.41 5.45
C ASN A 647 -39.28 28.94 5.27
N GLU A 648 -39.20 30.21 4.83
CA GLU A 648 -37.93 30.93 4.52
C GLU A 648 -37.18 30.43 3.26
N ILE A 649 -37.62 29.34 2.62
CA ILE A 649 -37.08 28.88 1.34
C ILE A 649 -37.62 29.76 0.21
N SER A 650 -36.74 30.36 -0.57
CA SER A 650 -37.11 31.11 -1.77
C SER A 650 -37.46 30.15 -2.91
N VAL A 651 -38.74 30.03 -3.26
CA VAL A 651 -39.20 29.08 -4.27
C VAL A 651 -39.45 29.82 -5.61
N THR A 652 -38.88 29.27 -6.66
CA THR A 652 -39.04 29.78 -8.03
C THR A 652 -39.65 28.72 -8.94
N ASN A 653 -40.34 29.19 -9.99
CA ASN A 653 -40.94 28.35 -11.03
C ASN A 653 -41.86 27.24 -10.50
N ALA A 654 -42.47 27.43 -9.31
CA ALA A 654 -43.50 26.53 -8.83
C ALA A 654 -44.73 26.54 -9.72
N ALA A 655 -45.43 25.43 -9.81
CA ALA A 655 -46.79 25.38 -10.34
C ALA A 655 -47.67 26.37 -9.58
N SER A 656 -48.72 26.87 -10.21
CA SER A 656 -49.57 27.86 -9.57
C SER A 656 -50.45 27.34 -8.42
N ALA A 657 -50.62 26.04 -8.31
CA ALA A 657 -51.36 25.39 -7.22
C ALA A 657 -50.42 25.01 -6.08
N ILE A 658 -50.65 25.52 -4.89
CA ILE A 658 -49.91 25.27 -3.66
C ILE A 658 -50.91 24.67 -2.64
N ASP A 659 -50.61 23.51 -2.11
CA ASP A 659 -51.35 22.93 -0.99
C ASP A 659 -50.53 23.18 0.29
N ALA A 660 -51.06 24.01 1.19
CA ALA A 660 -50.35 24.31 2.45
C ALA A 660 -50.28 23.14 3.41
N GLY A 661 -51.03 22.09 3.19
CA GLY A 661 -50.92 20.85 3.96
C GLY A 661 -51.95 20.76 5.09
N THR A 662 -51.48 20.36 6.26
CA THR A 662 -52.31 20.35 7.47
C THR A 662 -51.55 21.07 8.58
N GLY A 663 -52.20 21.97 9.26
CA GLY A 663 -51.51 22.77 10.29
C GLY A 663 -52.36 24.02 10.58
N ASP A 664 -51.76 24.99 11.23
CA ASP A 664 -52.31 26.36 11.26
C ASP A 664 -51.47 27.21 10.28
N ASP A 665 -51.74 27.08 8.98
CA ASP A 665 -50.90 27.61 7.90
C ASP A 665 -51.23 29.08 7.58
N ALA A 666 -50.17 29.83 7.31
CA ALA A 666 -50.26 31.26 7.14
C ALA A 666 -49.66 31.75 5.80
N ILE A 667 -50.38 32.66 5.11
CA ILE A 667 -49.84 33.35 3.95
C ILE A 667 -49.70 34.85 4.20
N THR A 668 -48.61 35.43 3.76
CA THR A 668 -48.40 36.89 3.65
C THR A 668 -48.40 37.31 2.20
N VAL A 669 -49.27 38.23 1.81
CA VAL A 669 -49.41 38.76 0.43
C VAL A 669 -48.98 40.23 0.36
N ASN A 670 -47.79 40.50 -0.20
CA ASN A 670 -47.16 41.82 -0.08
C ASN A 670 -47.55 42.85 -1.14
N ASP A 671 -47.81 42.48 -2.37
CA ASP A 671 -47.95 43.48 -3.47
C ASP A 671 -49.11 43.21 -4.44
N THR A 672 -49.92 42.21 -4.21
CA THR A 672 -51.11 41.89 -5.03
C THR A 672 -52.33 41.72 -4.18
N ASN A 673 -53.53 41.96 -4.84
CA ASN A 673 -54.80 41.64 -4.21
C ASN A 673 -55.03 40.12 -4.17
N SER A 674 -55.79 39.65 -3.23
CA SER A 674 -56.20 38.28 -3.10
C SER A 674 -57.72 38.12 -3.45
N THR A 675 -58.08 36.89 -3.87
CA THR A 675 -59.45 36.56 -4.26
C THR A 675 -59.84 35.21 -3.60
N LEU A 676 -61.03 35.19 -3.01
CA LEU A 676 -61.62 33.93 -2.51
C LEU A 676 -61.96 32.99 -3.67
N THR A 677 -61.89 31.73 -3.48
CA THR A 677 -62.21 30.71 -4.49
C THR A 677 -63.64 30.18 -4.39
N GLY A 678 -64.28 30.42 -3.25
CA GLY A 678 -65.57 29.84 -2.85
C GLY A 678 -65.52 28.50 -2.21
N THR A 679 -64.30 28.01 -1.89
CA THR A 679 -64.02 26.86 -1.04
C THR A 679 -63.35 27.35 0.23
N ASP A 680 -63.72 26.76 1.38
CA ASP A 680 -63.11 27.14 2.65
C ASP A 680 -61.58 26.81 2.64
N ASN A 681 -60.81 27.68 3.29
CA ASN A 681 -59.34 27.58 3.38
C ASN A 681 -58.61 27.64 2.02
N GLU A 682 -59.20 28.23 1.00
CA GLU A 682 -58.60 28.46 -0.33
C GLU A 682 -58.53 29.93 -0.68
N LEU A 683 -57.34 30.34 -1.15
CA LEU A 683 -57.07 31.72 -1.52
C LEU A 683 -56.27 31.84 -2.83
N ASN A 684 -56.72 32.68 -3.76
CA ASN A 684 -55.98 33.06 -4.96
C ASN A 684 -55.20 34.36 -4.73
N THR A 685 -53.95 34.33 -5.09
CA THR A 685 -53.15 35.55 -5.31
C THR A 685 -52.99 35.76 -6.83
N ALA A 686 -52.28 36.80 -7.27
CA ALA A 686 -52.12 37.06 -8.70
C ALA A 686 -51.46 35.90 -9.47
N ASN A 687 -50.63 35.09 -8.83
CA ASN A 687 -49.81 34.09 -9.50
C ASN A 687 -50.01 32.67 -8.93
N TYR A 688 -50.54 32.55 -7.70
CA TYR A 688 -50.68 31.28 -7.01
C TYR A 688 -52.07 31.09 -6.43
N GLN A 689 -52.52 29.88 -6.41
CA GLN A 689 -53.69 29.40 -5.70
C GLN A 689 -53.26 28.54 -4.52
N PHE A 690 -53.63 28.97 -3.34
CA PHE A 690 -53.36 28.23 -2.09
C PHE A 690 -54.59 27.47 -1.64
N THR A 691 -54.42 26.27 -1.16
CA THR A 691 -55.43 25.47 -0.48
C THR A 691 -54.93 25.16 0.94
N SER A 692 -55.82 24.88 1.84
CA SER A 692 -55.52 24.53 3.22
C SER A 692 -54.80 25.67 4.01
N ILE A 693 -55.23 26.94 3.83
CA ILE A 693 -54.73 28.11 4.55
C ILE A 693 -55.69 28.56 5.63
N GLU A 694 -55.24 28.69 6.87
CA GLU A 694 -56.05 29.16 8.00
C GLU A 694 -55.91 30.66 8.27
N SER A 695 -54.81 31.28 7.87
CA SER A 695 -54.61 32.70 8.06
C SER A 695 -53.92 33.41 6.90
N ALA A 696 -54.27 34.69 6.65
CA ALA A 696 -53.68 35.49 5.58
C ALA A 696 -53.44 36.95 6.01
N ASP A 697 -52.21 37.40 5.92
CA ASP A 697 -51.84 38.82 6.04
C ASP A 697 -51.78 39.47 4.66
N LEU A 698 -52.72 40.38 4.40
CA LEU A 698 -52.79 41.04 3.10
C LEU A 698 -51.92 42.30 3.01
N THR A 699 -51.16 42.65 4.02
CA THR A 699 -50.23 43.79 4.03
C THR A 699 -50.81 45.06 3.45
N THR A 700 -52.10 45.37 3.85
CA THR A 700 -52.88 46.54 3.35
C THR A 700 -53.35 46.43 1.87
N LYS A 701 -53.50 45.19 1.37
CA LYS A 701 -54.14 44.98 0.04
C LYS A 701 -55.63 44.68 0.12
N ALA A 702 -56.25 44.58 -1.04
CA ALA A 702 -57.68 44.27 -1.12
C ALA A 702 -57.93 42.77 -1.17
N LEU A 703 -59.01 42.35 -0.56
CA LEU A 703 -59.65 41.04 -0.73
C LEU A 703 -60.77 41.17 -1.73
N THR A 704 -60.89 40.24 -2.66
CA THR A 704 -62.02 40.17 -3.61
C THR A 704 -62.80 38.87 -3.31
N GLY A 705 -64.11 38.98 -3.12
CA GLY A 705 -65.02 37.85 -2.96
C GLY A 705 -65.21 37.05 -4.24
N THR A 706 -66.15 36.13 -4.22
CA THR A 706 -66.53 35.27 -5.36
C THR A 706 -67.65 35.87 -6.13
N ALA A 707 -68.26 35.17 -7.09
CA ALA A 707 -69.49 35.50 -7.72
C ALA A 707 -70.71 34.82 -7.09
N ASN A 708 -70.55 34.26 -5.91
CA ASN A 708 -71.64 33.65 -5.09
C ASN A 708 -71.71 34.39 -3.76
N ALA A 709 -72.72 34.06 -2.97
CA ALA A 709 -72.89 34.67 -1.64
C ALA A 709 -71.67 34.39 -0.75
N ASP A 710 -70.96 35.40 -0.33
CA ASP A 710 -69.87 35.38 0.57
C ASP A 710 -70.20 35.95 1.95
N ALA A 711 -69.54 35.48 3.00
CA ALA A 711 -69.68 36.03 4.34
C ALA A 711 -68.37 36.59 4.86
N PHE A 712 -68.40 37.81 5.37
CA PHE A 712 -67.23 38.52 5.91
C PHE A 712 -67.52 38.86 7.38
N ASP A 713 -66.86 38.22 8.31
CA ASP A 713 -66.98 38.44 9.76
C ASP A 713 -65.81 39.33 10.25
N VAL A 714 -66.11 40.62 10.54
CA VAL A 714 -65.09 41.56 11.05
C VAL A 714 -64.74 41.19 12.52
N THR A 715 -63.48 40.86 12.75
CA THR A 715 -62.95 40.41 14.05
C THR A 715 -62.16 41.49 14.75
N GLY A 716 -61.60 42.48 14.04
CA GLY A 716 -60.82 43.56 14.60
C GLY A 716 -60.57 44.74 13.60
N ALA A 717 -59.68 45.64 13.98
CA ALA A 717 -59.23 46.71 13.11
C ALA A 717 -58.38 46.20 11.97
N ASN A 718 -58.80 46.30 10.75
CA ASN A 718 -58.23 45.72 9.52
C ASN A 718 -58.19 44.20 9.55
N GLU A 719 -59.11 43.55 10.31
CA GLU A 719 -59.14 42.09 10.51
C GLU A 719 -60.54 41.55 10.26
N LEU A 720 -60.59 40.42 9.56
CA LEU A 720 -61.87 39.74 9.28
C LEU A 720 -61.62 38.22 9.07
N THR A 721 -62.68 37.44 9.22
CA THR A 721 -62.72 36.03 8.83
C THR A 721 -63.67 35.87 7.64
N SER A 722 -63.26 35.11 6.61
CA SER A 722 -64.09 34.68 5.50
C SER A 722 -63.62 33.40 4.91
N ALA A 723 -64.51 32.56 4.44
CA ALA A 723 -64.22 31.27 3.83
C ALA A 723 -63.23 30.41 4.69
N GLY A 724 -63.41 30.44 6.04
CA GLY A 724 -62.54 29.70 6.96
C GLY A 724 -61.15 30.33 7.22
N ILE A 725 -60.78 31.43 6.56
CA ILE A 725 -59.49 32.09 6.68
C ILE A 725 -59.57 33.33 7.56
N ASP A 726 -58.64 33.48 8.47
CA ASP A 726 -58.47 34.68 9.29
C ASP A 726 -57.57 35.70 8.57
N PHE A 727 -58.15 36.77 8.09
CA PHE A 727 -57.43 37.84 7.36
C PHE A 727 -57.02 38.98 8.30
N THR A 728 -55.75 39.41 8.14
CA THR A 728 -55.21 40.59 8.80
C THR A 728 -54.69 41.63 7.82
N ASN A 729 -54.57 42.87 8.28
CA ASN A 729 -54.09 44.01 7.50
C ASN A 729 -54.88 44.20 6.18
N VAL A 730 -56.16 43.94 6.16
CA VAL A 730 -57.08 44.13 5.00
C VAL A 730 -57.35 45.60 4.85
N ALA A 731 -57.07 46.16 3.63
CA ALA A 731 -57.41 47.56 3.33
C ALA A 731 -58.85 47.72 2.83
N SER A 732 -59.27 46.81 2.00
CA SER A 732 -60.61 46.81 1.43
C SER A 732 -61.05 45.41 1.05
N VAL A 733 -62.35 45.24 0.97
CA VAL A 733 -63.05 44.06 0.44
C VAL A 733 -63.94 44.50 -0.71
N ASP A 734 -63.80 43.86 -1.85
CA ASP A 734 -64.75 43.92 -2.97
C ASP A 734 -65.49 42.57 -2.98
N ALA A 735 -66.71 42.55 -2.50
CA ALA A 735 -67.47 41.28 -2.36
C ALA A 735 -67.86 40.68 -3.74
N ASN A 736 -67.80 41.50 -4.80
CA ASN A 736 -68.03 41.11 -6.17
C ASN A 736 -69.56 40.88 -6.42
N ASP A 737 -69.93 39.97 -7.32
CA ASP A 737 -71.33 39.61 -7.55
C ASP A 737 -71.83 38.59 -6.50
N GLY A 738 -73.04 38.71 -5.96
CA GLY A 738 -73.55 37.71 -5.02
C GLY A 738 -74.69 38.22 -4.17
N ASP A 739 -75.13 37.54 -3.19
CA ASP A 739 -75.95 37.99 -2.05
C ASP A 739 -75.01 38.00 -0.81
N ASP A 740 -74.09 38.96 -0.73
CA ASP A 740 -72.99 38.98 0.19
C ASP A 740 -73.29 39.56 1.56
N GLN A 741 -72.75 38.95 2.61
CA GLN A 741 -73.04 39.33 3.97
C GLN A 741 -71.83 39.82 4.75
N LEU A 742 -72.01 41.01 5.33
CA LEU A 742 -71.06 41.52 6.33
C LEU A 742 -71.53 41.29 7.75
N ASN A 743 -70.71 40.71 8.61
CA ASN A 743 -71.03 40.67 10.04
C ASN A 743 -70.05 41.59 10.80
N THR A 744 -70.58 42.54 11.52
CA THR A 744 -69.78 43.55 12.23
C THR A 744 -70.51 44.22 13.39
N SER A 745 -69.86 44.93 14.27
CA SER A 745 -70.42 45.67 15.40
C SER A 745 -70.60 47.17 15.09
N ALA A 746 -70.06 47.69 13.99
CA ALA A 746 -70.18 49.06 13.54
C ALA A 746 -69.93 49.21 12.06
N ALA A 747 -70.76 49.99 11.38
CA ALA A 747 -70.58 50.28 9.95
C ALA A 747 -70.84 51.80 9.66
N VAL A 748 -70.05 52.31 8.76
CA VAL A 748 -70.21 53.69 8.23
C VAL A 748 -70.54 53.65 6.73
N LEU A 749 -71.64 54.23 6.25
CA LEU A 749 -71.95 54.25 4.85
C LEU A 749 -70.92 55.02 4.06
N GLU A 750 -70.69 54.64 2.82
CA GLU A 750 -69.74 55.36 1.94
C GLU A 750 -70.56 56.35 1.05
N ALA A 751 -70.19 57.65 1.02
CA ALA A 751 -70.91 58.70 0.38
C ALA A 751 -70.98 58.53 -1.14
N GLY A 752 -72.19 58.41 -1.68
CA GLY A 752 -72.49 58.43 -3.11
C GLY A 752 -72.28 57.09 -3.80
N THR A 753 -72.08 56.00 -3.06
CA THR A 753 -71.89 54.65 -3.56
C THR A 753 -72.97 53.73 -2.91
N ASN A 754 -73.64 52.93 -3.73
CA ASN A 754 -74.52 51.86 -3.19
C ASN A 754 -73.71 50.64 -2.85
N GLU A 755 -74.21 49.83 -1.96
CA GLU A 755 -73.63 48.56 -1.53
C GLU A 755 -72.15 48.71 -0.99
N ALA A 756 -71.85 49.92 -0.47
CA ALA A 756 -70.52 50.27 0.04
C ALA A 756 -70.59 50.86 1.45
N LEU A 757 -69.67 50.40 2.32
CA LEU A 757 -69.53 50.86 3.68
C LEU A 757 -68.06 50.66 4.20
N THR A 758 -67.78 51.26 5.31
CA THR A 758 -66.55 51.00 6.05
C THR A 758 -66.85 50.41 7.42
N SER A 759 -66.04 49.44 7.83
CA SER A 759 -66.07 48.88 9.21
C SER A 759 -64.63 48.56 9.65
N SER A 760 -64.27 48.91 10.87
CA SER A 760 -62.97 48.56 11.49
C SER A 760 -61.77 48.93 10.57
N ASN A 761 -61.81 50.06 9.91
CA ASN A 761 -60.83 50.55 8.94
C ASN A 761 -60.79 49.77 7.60
N ILE A 762 -61.69 48.84 7.36
CA ILE A 762 -61.85 48.15 6.05
C ILE A 762 -62.94 48.78 5.27
N SER A 763 -62.67 49.06 4.00
CA SER A 763 -63.71 49.54 3.03
C SER A 763 -64.33 48.33 2.31
N PHE A 764 -65.65 48.20 2.32
CA PHE A 764 -66.44 47.16 1.68
C PHE A 764 -67.17 47.67 0.53
N THR A 765 -67.22 47.01 -0.62
CA THR A 765 -68.06 47.28 -1.79
C THR A 765 -68.80 46.02 -2.19
N ASP A 766 -69.94 46.21 -2.87
CA ASP A 766 -70.82 45.15 -3.38
C ASP A 766 -71.30 44.19 -2.24
N ILE A 767 -71.74 44.79 -1.10
CA ILE A 767 -72.35 44.11 0.05
C ILE A 767 -73.88 44.34 0.01
N GLU A 768 -74.69 43.28 -0.10
CA GLU A 768 -76.14 43.32 -0.08
C GLU A 768 -76.74 43.24 1.31
N SER A 769 -76.04 42.65 2.24
CA SER A 769 -76.54 42.58 3.62
C SER A 769 -75.43 42.78 4.67
N ALA A 770 -75.81 43.35 5.82
CA ALA A 770 -74.94 43.52 6.94
C ALA A 770 -75.66 43.24 8.28
N ASP A 771 -75.13 42.36 9.06
CA ASP A 771 -75.47 42.08 10.48
C ASP A 771 -74.59 42.89 11.43
N LEU A 772 -75.20 43.86 12.15
CA LEU A 772 -74.42 44.72 13.04
C LEU A 772 -74.28 44.19 14.45
N SER A 773 -74.82 43.00 14.80
CA SER A 773 -74.69 42.34 16.07
C SER A 773 -75.04 43.28 17.24
N ASP A 774 -76.18 43.97 17.16
CA ASP A 774 -76.60 45.04 18.04
C ASP A 774 -75.69 46.28 18.07
N GLY A 775 -75.01 46.54 16.96
CA GLY A 775 -74.04 47.64 16.81
C GLY A 775 -74.67 48.91 16.20
N ILE A 776 -73.82 49.79 15.73
CA ILE A 776 -74.15 51.11 15.26
C ILE A 776 -73.93 51.26 13.71
N LEU A 777 -74.94 51.69 12.99
CA LEU A 777 -74.79 52.21 11.64
C LEU A 777 -74.59 53.74 11.67
N THR A 778 -73.51 54.21 10.97
CA THR A 778 -73.30 55.62 10.78
C THR A 778 -73.56 56.02 9.36
N GLY A 779 -74.31 57.07 9.10
CA GLY A 779 -74.57 57.64 7.80
C GLY A 779 -73.36 58.36 7.25
N THR A 780 -73.61 59.07 6.15
CA THR A 780 -72.58 59.91 5.48
C THR A 780 -72.85 61.39 5.83
N SER A 781 -71.88 62.28 5.36
CA SER A 781 -72.09 63.71 5.47
C SER A 781 -73.04 64.28 4.37
N ASN A 782 -73.65 63.45 3.53
CA ASN A 782 -74.62 63.75 2.52
C ASN A 782 -76.04 63.40 3.03
N ALA A 783 -77.04 63.67 2.22
CA ALA A 783 -78.36 63.22 2.54
C ALA A 783 -78.56 61.70 2.37
N ASP A 784 -78.84 61.01 3.50
CA ASP A 784 -78.99 59.57 3.55
C ASP A 784 -80.46 59.18 3.75
N THR A 785 -80.83 57.99 3.27
CA THR A 785 -82.18 57.41 3.44
C THR A 785 -82.10 56.06 4.19
N PHE A 786 -82.74 55.97 5.33
CA PHE A 786 -82.85 54.77 6.17
C PHE A 786 -84.29 54.25 6.11
N ASP A 787 -84.51 53.14 5.44
CA ASP A 787 -85.83 52.50 5.29
C ASP A 787 -85.95 51.40 6.33
N VAL A 788 -86.70 51.57 7.41
CA VAL A 788 -86.89 50.61 8.46
C VAL A 788 -87.75 49.47 7.96
N THR A 789 -87.28 48.29 7.86
CA THR A 789 -87.90 47.07 7.31
C THR A 789 -88.45 46.12 8.40
N GLY A 790 -88.01 46.25 9.63
CA GLY A 790 -88.42 45.38 10.74
C GLY A 790 -87.88 45.81 12.10
N ALA A 791 -88.06 44.95 13.13
CA ALA A 791 -87.39 45.18 14.38
C ALA A 791 -85.87 45.03 14.24
N ASN A 792 -85.11 46.10 14.64
CA ASN A 792 -83.67 46.19 14.51
C ASN A 792 -83.15 46.02 13.02
N SER A 793 -84.02 46.26 12.03
CA SER A 793 -83.66 46.04 10.62
C SER A 793 -84.01 47.21 9.78
N LEU A 794 -83.13 47.59 8.84
CA LEU A 794 -83.41 48.67 7.88
C LEU A 794 -82.62 48.41 6.57
N THR A 795 -82.97 49.14 5.54
CA THR A 795 -82.22 49.19 4.31
C THR A 795 -81.72 50.63 4.10
N SER A 796 -80.45 50.78 3.70
CA SER A 796 -79.78 52.02 3.38
C SER A 796 -78.73 51.82 2.33
N ALA A 797 -78.47 52.72 1.38
CA ALA A 797 -77.54 52.67 0.30
C ALA A 797 -77.50 51.30 -0.42
N GLY A 798 -78.72 50.67 -0.59
CA GLY A 798 -78.79 49.35 -1.21
C GLY A 798 -78.52 48.13 -0.29
N ILE A 799 -78.02 48.32 0.92
CA ILE A 799 -77.65 47.24 1.87
C ILE A 799 -78.81 46.97 2.87
N ASN A 800 -79.08 45.70 3.07
CA ASN A 800 -80.01 45.21 4.10
C ASN A 800 -79.33 45.05 5.45
N PHE A 801 -79.61 45.95 6.41
CA PHE A 801 -78.97 45.87 7.76
C PHE A 801 -79.91 45.11 8.72
N SER A 802 -79.35 44.28 9.53
CA SER A 802 -80.01 43.51 10.64
C SER A 802 -79.27 43.74 11.94
N ASN A 803 -79.92 43.42 13.06
CA ASN A 803 -79.43 43.59 14.41
C ASN A 803 -78.84 45.01 14.67
N VAL A 804 -79.46 46.06 14.19
CA VAL A 804 -79.01 47.46 14.36
C VAL A 804 -79.53 47.97 15.69
N ALA A 805 -78.68 48.31 16.63
CA ALA A 805 -79.08 48.93 17.90
C ALA A 805 -79.29 50.40 17.79
N ALA A 806 -78.57 51.11 16.99
CA ALA A 806 -78.61 52.53 16.79
C ALA A 806 -78.16 52.94 15.37
N VAL A 807 -78.75 54.02 14.86
CA VAL A 807 -78.30 54.69 13.69
C VAL A 807 -77.84 56.12 14.03
N ASN A 808 -76.61 56.47 13.71
CA ASN A 808 -76.12 57.81 13.71
C ASN A 808 -76.17 58.33 12.25
N ALA A 809 -77.08 59.23 11.92
CA ALA A 809 -77.24 59.67 10.52
C ALA A 809 -76.17 60.64 9.99
N ASP A 810 -75.28 61.16 10.93
CA ASP A 810 -74.21 62.10 10.71
C ASP A 810 -74.65 63.48 10.20
N ASP A 811 -73.90 64.25 9.46
CA ASP A 811 -74.28 65.53 8.85
C ASP A 811 -75.12 65.31 7.58
N GLY A 812 -76.13 66.13 7.31
CA GLY A 812 -76.83 65.99 6.06
C GLY A 812 -78.29 66.42 6.19
N VAL A 813 -79.08 66.10 5.20
CA VAL A 813 -80.57 66.16 5.31
C VAL A 813 -81.11 64.76 5.16
N ASP A 814 -81.07 64.01 6.27
CA ASP A 814 -81.29 62.57 6.27
C ASP A 814 -82.72 62.22 6.47
N GLN A 815 -83.13 61.07 5.93
CA GLN A 815 -84.53 60.65 5.95
C GLN A 815 -84.59 59.24 6.53
N VAL A 816 -85.44 59.03 7.54
CA VAL A 816 -85.82 57.73 8.09
C VAL A 816 -87.28 57.47 7.62
N ASN A 817 -87.50 56.35 6.96
CA ASN A 817 -88.79 55.81 6.55
C ASN A 817 -89.15 54.63 7.44
N THR A 818 -90.31 54.68 8.09
CA THR A 818 -90.65 53.60 9.07
C THR A 818 -91.75 52.65 8.51
N ASP A 819 -92.19 52.73 7.28
CA ASP A 819 -93.18 51.87 6.64
C ASP A 819 -94.47 51.66 7.49
N GLY A 820 -94.82 52.73 8.22
CA GLY A 820 -96.03 52.66 9.11
C GLY A 820 -95.80 52.12 10.53
N ALA A 821 -94.59 51.83 10.93
CA ALA A 821 -94.25 51.52 12.31
C ALA A 821 -94.25 52.78 13.17
N ASP A 822 -94.77 52.70 14.41
CA ASP A 822 -94.80 53.79 15.36
C ASP A 822 -93.34 54.23 15.76
N ALA A 823 -92.97 55.49 15.52
CA ALA A 823 -91.69 56.06 15.95
C ALA A 823 -91.91 56.89 17.22
N SER A 824 -90.94 56.89 18.05
CA SER A 824 -90.84 57.74 19.24
C SER A 824 -89.48 58.45 19.23
N LEU A 825 -89.48 59.72 19.58
CA LEU A 825 -88.31 60.54 19.79
C LEU A 825 -87.61 60.19 21.10
N PHE A 826 -86.26 59.91 21.06
CA PHE A 826 -85.40 59.66 22.22
C PHE A 826 -84.53 60.89 22.47
N ALA A 827 -84.48 61.37 23.67
CA ALA A 827 -83.67 62.49 24.07
C ALA A 827 -82.54 62.03 25.03
N GLU A 828 -81.28 62.16 24.63
CA GLU A 828 -80.07 61.94 25.48
C GLU A 828 -79.91 63.15 26.43
N LEU A 829 -79.79 62.82 27.72
CA LEU A 829 -79.65 63.86 28.78
C LEU A 829 -78.14 64.26 28.86
N GLY A 830 -77.81 65.47 28.25
CA GLY A 830 -76.54 66.12 28.53
C GLY A 830 -75.66 66.64 27.45
N SER A 831 -75.98 66.44 26.20
CA SER A 831 -75.31 67.06 25.03
C SER A 831 -76.36 67.67 24.14
N ALA A 832 -76.07 68.74 23.41
CA ALA A 832 -76.94 69.26 22.38
C ALA A 832 -76.92 68.24 21.20
N VAL A 833 -77.82 67.29 21.24
CA VAL A 833 -78.19 66.46 20.14
C VAL A 833 -79.40 67.03 19.52
N ASP A 834 -79.29 67.62 18.37
CA ASP A 834 -80.35 68.34 17.71
C ASP A 834 -81.35 67.43 17.00
N TYR A 835 -81.02 66.12 16.79
CA TYR A 835 -81.91 65.21 16.05
C TYR A 835 -81.72 63.74 16.55
N ALA A 836 -82.63 63.29 17.43
CA ALA A 836 -82.62 61.83 17.80
C ALA A 836 -84.05 61.25 17.66
#